data_e5a89e11ba49d3768063ef9f527104fc
#
_entry.id   e5a89e11ba49d3768063ef9f527104fc
#
_cell.length_a   1.000
_cell.length_b   1.000
_cell.length_c   1.000
_cell.angle_alpha   90.00
_cell.angle_beta   90.00
_cell.angle_gamma   90.00
#
_symmetry.space_group_name_H-M   'P 1'
#
loop_
_entity.id
_entity.type
_entity.pdbx_description
1 polymer ?
#
loop_
_entity_poly.entity_id
_entity_poly.type
_entity_poly.pdbx_seq_one_letter_code
_entity_poly.pdbx_strand_id
1 'polypeptide(L)'
;MIQKTFSYFSYILWPFSIVLLFLLFLIPPAVMALSPEKIAVLPFKIYMLKPMDHLVLGLQELLTTRLAKQGFDLIDPATVNKGELSRIKVSDLDFARRIGKEKRIDWVIKGSLTQIGKKISLDLTIIPISPEKRPFSIFVVGDRIDKLDQIIERVAVTATNRIKGVIQIDSVSVKGNKRIETDAILAVIESQKGEKYDQDTLNKDLRSIYQMGFFEDVQIDTEDSSGGKSVAFKVSEKPSIGKITLLGTKKIDQKDLMEVLDIKKYSIIDRKAIKDSIERLKDHYHQKGYYHVAIKEKIENLPNNQVALIYQINEGDKAYIKEIRFIGNVEFDDNDLKELMATNEKGFFSFITESGYLDRKKLEGDILKIKSFYQNNGYIKARAGGPDISYKKGRGLIITVTINEGPQYAIGKVMLKGDLIKDVDELYQSLKITKEKVYNREVIRSDALSLSEIYSDGGYAFVDVSPEIKEGDKEHKVDITYRILKGKKVRFERIKITGNDRTRDKVIRRELKVIEGGYFSGNKLKRSTQNLHRLGFFETVEINTKKGSSDEEMILDIHIKEGPTGMLSFGIGYSSVEHAIGTLQISQNNLFGRGQSLSAKASLSNKANRYTLSFIEPWLFDKPLSAGIDLYDWEYEYDEYTKESKGGKVKFGFPLGIDFTRGSIIYTYDNSFISDVSEDASQEIKDVEGKNLTSSLTSGISRDSRDRRFNARKGSINSLTVEYAGGFLGGDNYFTKYRARSAWFFPFFWDTAFSVQGKWGYIDQRPGGKLPVYEKFRLGGMNTVRGFEYGDISPIDPATGDRIGGEKMMVYNLEFRFPLLKGQGVMGVLFFDAGNVFTKDANYTFSGIRMGSGAGIRWYSPIGPLRLEWGKNLDPKPGEPSSNWEFTIGTPF
;
A
#
# COMPACT_ATOMS: atom_id res chain seq x y z
N MET A 1 -16.98 -45.13 -43.58
CA MET A 1 -18.31 -45.64 -43.20
C MET A 1 -18.05 -46.95 -42.47
N ILE A 2 -18.56 -47.20 -41.32
CA ILE A 2 -18.29 -48.32 -40.40
C ILE A 2 -17.06 -48.10 -39.52
N GLN A 3 -17.27 -47.22 -38.50
CA GLN A 3 -16.56 -47.30 -37.22
C GLN A 3 -16.96 -46.11 -36.32
N LYS A 4 -18.27 -45.96 -36.05
CA LYS A 4 -18.80 -45.01 -35.05
C LYS A 4 -20.19 -45.39 -34.57
N THR A 5 -20.37 -46.60 -34.05
CA THR A 5 -21.65 -47.04 -33.48
C THR A 5 -21.50 -48.09 -32.39
N PHE A 6 -20.49 -47.92 -31.51
CA PHE A 6 -20.37 -48.81 -30.34
C PHE A 6 -19.92 -48.06 -29.06
N SER A 7 -20.35 -46.84 -28.88
CA SER A 7 -20.00 -46.08 -27.67
C SER A 7 -21.19 -45.49 -26.87
N TYR A 8 -22.42 -45.95 -27.13
CA TYR A 8 -23.59 -45.39 -26.42
C TYR A 8 -24.42 -46.42 -25.62
N PHE A 9 -23.95 -47.64 -25.46
CA PHE A 9 -24.73 -48.69 -24.77
C PHE A 9 -24.16 -49.11 -23.39
N SER A 10 -23.09 -48.52 -22.91
CA SER A 10 -22.50 -48.83 -21.58
C SER A 10 -22.85 -47.83 -20.46
N TYR A 11 -23.66 -46.84 -20.71
CA TYR A 11 -24.02 -45.81 -19.69
C TYR A 11 -25.43 -45.94 -19.10
N ILE A 12 -26.23 -46.95 -19.48
CA ILE A 12 -27.65 -47.06 -19.01
C ILE A 12 -27.85 -48.20 -17.98
N LEU A 13 -26.83 -49.07 -17.73
CA LEU A 13 -27.02 -50.18 -16.78
C LEU A 13 -26.32 -50.07 -15.43
N TRP A 14 -25.67 -48.91 -15.13
CA TRP A 14 -24.97 -48.73 -13.87
C TRP A 14 -25.74 -48.08 -12.73
N PRO A 15 -26.89 -47.41 -12.87
CA PRO A 15 -27.64 -46.93 -11.73
C PRO A 15 -28.55 -47.95 -11.04
N PHE A 16 -28.87 -49.10 -11.66
CA PHE A 16 -29.77 -50.08 -11.02
C PHE A 16 -29.08 -51.09 -10.06
N SER A 17 -27.78 -51.32 -10.20
CA SER A 17 -27.01 -52.17 -9.29
C SER A 17 -26.64 -51.50 -7.98
N ILE A 18 -26.56 -50.19 -7.93
CA ILE A 18 -26.25 -49.42 -6.71
C ILE A 18 -27.49 -49.24 -5.82
N VAL A 19 -28.70 -49.16 -6.40
CA VAL A 19 -29.93 -49.06 -5.63
C VAL A 19 -30.33 -50.36 -4.96
N LEU A 20 -29.98 -51.53 -5.57
CA LEU A 20 -30.26 -52.84 -4.93
C LEU A 20 -29.26 -53.17 -3.82
N LEU A 21 -28.04 -52.59 -3.83
CA LEU A 21 -27.06 -52.75 -2.75
C LEU A 21 -27.35 -51.81 -1.56
N PHE A 22 -28.06 -50.72 -1.79
CA PHE A 22 -28.46 -49.78 -0.73
C PHE A 22 -29.73 -50.23 0.02
N LEU A 23 -30.57 -51.08 -0.57
CA LEU A 23 -31.77 -51.63 0.08
C LEU A 23 -31.47 -52.84 0.98
N LEU A 24 -30.29 -53.46 0.89
CA LEU A 24 -29.84 -54.56 1.77
C LEU A 24 -29.13 -54.08 3.03
N PHE A 25 -28.85 -52.77 3.17
CA PHE A 25 -28.25 -52.19 4.38
C PHE A 25 -29.24 -51.41 5.28
N LEU A 26 -30.55 -51.53 5.03
CA LEU A 26 -31.59 -50.89 5.83
C LEU A 26 -32.32 -51.89 6.79
N ILE A 27 -31.67 -52.97 7.18
CA ILE A 27 -32.08 -53.75 8.35
C ILE A 27 -31.24 -53.19 9.51
N PRO A 28 -31.80 -52.47 10.48
CA PRO A 28 -31.04 -52.12 11.67
C PRO A 28 -30.67 -53.43 12.37
N PRO A 29 -29.39 -53.61 12.77
CA PRO A 29 -29.04 -54.74 13.62
C PRO A 29 -29.97 -54.63 14.86
N ALA A 30 -30.74 -55.66 15.09
CA ALA A 30 -31.47 -55.77 16.35
C ALA A 30 -30.45 -55.61 17.49
N VAL A 31 -30.42 -54.44 18.04
CA VAL A 31 -29.72 -54.19 19.31
C VAL A 31 -30.42 -55.06 20.29
N MET A 32 -29.86 -56.23 20.61
CA MET A 32 -30.20 -56.95 21.83
C MET A 32 -29.92 -55.97 22.95
N ALA A 33 -30.97 -55.34 23.48
CA ALA A 33 -30.88 -54.58 24.71
C ALA A 33 -30.45 -55.61 25.78
N LEU A 34 -29.15 -55.59 26.09
CA LEU A 34 -28.62 -56.25 27.28
C LEU A 34 -29.43 -55.68 28.45
N SER A 35 -30.16 -56.53 29.17
CA SER A 35 -30.82 -56.16 30.38
C SER A 35 -29.83 -55.45 31.30
N PRO A 36 -30.13 -54.28 31.91
CA PRO A 36 -29.16 -53.56 32.71
C PRO A 36 -28.59 -54.46 33.83
N GLU A 37 -27.25 -54.47 33.93
CA GLU A 37 -26.56 -55.29 34.94
C GLU A 37 -27.05 -54.86 36.34
N LYS A 38 -27.40 -55.82 37.16
CA LYS A 38 -28.02 -55.63 38.47
C LYS A 38 -26.99 -55.54 39.59
N ILE A 39 -26.98 -54.42 40.32
CA ILE A 39 -25.96 -54.16 41.36
C ILE A 39 -26.59 -54.05 42.74
N ALA A 40 -25.97 -54.66 43.73
CA ALA A 40 -26.26 -54.45 45.14
C ALA A 40 -25.15 -53.64 45.81
N VAL A 41 -25.45 -52.48 46.38
CA VAL A 41 -24.54 -51.67 47.19
C VAL A 41 -24.74 -52.00 48.66
N LEU A 42 -23.68 -52.46 49.30
CA LEU A 42 -23.73 -52.84 50.75
C LEU A 42 -23.53 -51.62 51.65
N PRO A 43 -23.98 -51.65 52.96
CA PRO A 43 -23.69 -50.54 53.87
C PRO A 43 -22.22 -50.26 54.03
N PHE A 44 -21.86 -48.99 54.08
CA PHE A 44 -20.48 -48.53 54.19
C PHE A 44 -19.91 -48.68 55.58
N LYS A 45 -18.63 -49.06 55.69
CA LYS A 45 -17.90 -48.97 56.97
C LYS A 45 -17.27 -47.57 57.05
N ILE A 46 -17.50 -46.90 58.20
CA ILE A 46 -16.96 -45.53 58.38
C ILE A 46 -15.89 -45.60 59.46
N TYR A 47 -14.71 -45.11 59.19
CA TYR A 47 -13.55 -45.03 60.08
C TYR A 47 -13.23 -43.53 60.26
N MET A 48 -13.86 -42.85 61.23
CA MET A 48 -13.73 -41.44 61.59
C MET A 48 -13.57 -41.24 63.06
N LEU A 49 -12.88 -40.13 63.43
CA LEU A 49 -12.68 -39.79 64.89
C LEU A 49 -13.97 -39.45 65.64
N LYS A 50 -15.00 -39.02 64.94
CA LYS A 50 -16.35 -38.81 65.53
C LYS A 50 -17.35 -39.67 64.73
N PRO A 51 -18.11 -40.54 65.42
CA PRO A 51 -19.11 -41.35 64.72
C PRO A 51 -20.18 -40.46 64.09
N MET A 52 -20.47 -40.73 62.83
CA MET A 52 -21.51 -40.07 62.05
C MET A 52 -22.40 -41.14 61.38
N ASP A 53 -23.22 -41.79 62.20
CA ASP A 53 -24.06 -42.96 61.81
C ASP A 53 -24.98 -42.63 60.61
N HIS A 54 -25.42 -41.37 60.48
CA HIS A 54 -26.24 -40.94 59.38
C HIS A 54 -25.51 -41.02 58.01
N LEU A 55 -24.17 -40.99 58.02
CA LEU A 55 -23.38 -41.11 56.74
C LEU A 55 -23.38 -42.55 56.21
N VAL A 56 -23.56 -43.56 57.00
CA VAL A 56 -23.60 -44.97 56.62
C VAL A 56 -24.68 -45.23 55.55
N LEU A 57 -25.90 -44.79 55.86
CA LEU A 57 -27.04 -44.91 54.97
C LEU A 57 -26.99 -43.89 53.84
N GLY A 58 -26.58 -42.63 54.12
CA GLY A 58 -26.49 -41.57 53.17
C GLY A 58 -25.45 -41.85 52.03
N LEU A 59 -24.30 -42.46 52.37
CA LEU A 59 -23.29 -42.85 51.33
C LEU A 59 -23.79 -43.99 50.45
N GLN A 60 -24.46 -44.97 51.08
CA GLN A 60 -25.05 -46.09 50.31
C GLN A 60 -26.10 -45.58 49.33
N GLU A 61 -27.01 -44.73 49.79
CA GLU A 61 -28.07 -44.13 48.98
C GLU A 61 -27.58 -43.24 47.86
N LEU A 62 -26.60 -42.37 48.15
CA LEU A 62 -25.95 -41.51 47.16
C LEU A 62 -25.23 -42.32 46.08
N LEU A 63 -24.42 -43.33 46.47
CA LEU A 63 -23.74 -44.16 45.47
C LEU A 63 -24.73 -44.96 44.63
N THR A 64 -25.79 -45.50 45.27
CA THR A 64 -26.88 -46.19 44.56
C THR A 64 -27.55 -45.28 43.54
N THR A 65 -27.88 -44.07 43.93
CA THR A 65 -28.50 -43.05 43.02
C THR A 65 -27.58 -42.68 41.88
N ARG A 66 -26.27 -42.55 42.14
CA ARG A 66 -25.29 -42.23 41.07
C ARG A 66 -25.10 -43.38 40.09
N LEU A 67 -25.01 -44.63 40.56
CA LEU A 67 -24.91 -45.81 39.70
C LEU A 67 -26.20 -46.06 38.87
N ALA A 68 -27.39 -45.80 39.45
CA ALA A 68 -28.65 -45.84 38.71
C ALA A 68 -28.66 -44.87 37.53
N LYS A 69 -28.16 -43.62 37.71
CA LYS A 69 -28.00 -42.65 36.65
C LYS A 69 -27.03 -43.10 35.53
N GLN A 70 -26.12 -44.01 35.86
CA GLN A 70 -25.18 -44.60 34.89
C GLN A 70 -25.79 -45.83 34.14
N GLY A 71 -27.07 -46.13 34.37
CA GLY A 71 -27.82 -47.17 33.65
C GLY A 71 -27.72 -48.58 34.22
N PHE A 72 -27.44 -48.71 35.51
CA PHE A 72 -27.48 -49.98 36.19
C PHE A 72 -28.83 -50.19 36.88
N ASP A 73 -29.28 -51.46 37.01
CA ASP A 73 -30.43 -51.83 37.81
C ASP A 73 -29.97 -52.05 39.27
N LEU A 74 -30.47 -51.22 40.21
CA LEU A 74 -29.98 -51.22 41.59
C LEU A 74 -31.01 -51.85 42.54
N ILE A 75 -30.53 -52.67 43.49
CA ILE A 75 -31.37 -53.23 44.57
C ILE A 75 -31.58 -52.11 45.60
N ASP A 76 -32.83 -51.93 46.01
CA ASP A 76 -33.19 -50.96 46.99
C ASP A 76 -32.34 -51.16 48.28
N PRO A 77 -31.66 -50.10 48.79
CA PRO A 77 -30.85 -50.10 49.98
C PRO A 77 -31.60 -50.66 51.24
N ALA A 78 -32.88 -50.41 51.37
CA ALA A 78 -33.67 -50.95 52.47
C ALA A 78 -33.79 -52.47 52.45
N THR A 79 -33.86 -53.06 51.25
CA THR A 79 -33.87 -54.52 51.07
C THR A 79 -32.47 -55.12 51.31
N VAL A 80 -31.40 -54.41 50.92
CA VAL A 80 -30.00 -54.84 51.14
C VAL A 80 -29.71 -54.86 52.67
N ASN A 81 -30.14 -53.86 53.41
CA ASN A 81 -29.82 -53.68 54.80
C ASN A 81 -30.58 -54.64 55.77
N LYS A 82 -31.72 -55.16 55.38
CA LYS A 82 -32.56 -56.09 56.17
C LYS A 82 -32.34 -57.57 55.88
N GLY A 83 -31.56 -57.89 54.83
CA GLY A 83 -31.37 -59.25 54.28
C GLY A 83 -29.99 -59.82 54.52
N GLU A 84 -29.77 -61.05 54.02
CA GLU A 84 -28.47 -61.76 54.03
C GLU A 84 -27.36 -61.06 53.30
N LEU A 85 -27.68 -60.12 52.31
CA LEU A 85 -26.73 -59.34 51.60
C LEU A 85 -25.80 -58.49 52.50
N SER A 86 -26.27 -58.00 53.62
CA SER A 86 -25.47 -57.20 54.52
C SER A 86 -24.35 -57.97 55.23
N ARG A 87 -24.43 -59.29 55.21
CA ARG A 87 -23.44 -60.23 55.86
C ARG A 87 -22.25 -60.58 54.92
N ILE A 88 -22.25 -60.18 53.68
CA ILE A 88 -21.20 -60.51 52.75
C ILE A 88 -19.85 -59.85 53.13
N LYS A 89 -18.81 -60.74 53.31
CA LYS A 89 -17.44 -60.29 53.55
C LYS A 89 -16.61 -60.44 52.30
N VAL A 90 -15.60 -59.58 52.07
CA VAL A 90 -14.69 -59.67 50.88
C VAL A 90 -13.91 -60.97 50.85
N SER A 91 -13.64 -61.55 52.01
CA SER A 91 -12.91 -62.83 52.11
C SER A 91 -13.77 -64.06 51.76
N ASP A 92 -15.07 -63.90 51.62
CA ASP A 92 -16.01 -64.96 51.37
C ASP A 92 -16.70 -64.78 50.01
N LEU A 93 -15.95 -64.98 48.98
CA LEU A 93 -16.42 -64.80 47.58
C LEU A 93 -17.46 -65.86 47.19
N ASP A 94 -17.39 -67.05 47.74
CA ASP A 94 -18.34 -68.12 47.41
C ASP A 94 -19.69 -67.82 48.03
N PHE A 95 -19.71 -67.25 49.25
CA PHE A 95 -20.96 -66.79 49.91
C PHE A 95 -21.59 -65.66 49.07
N ALA A 96 -20.78 -64.67 48.66
CA ALA A 96 -21.25 -63.56 47.87
C ALA A 96 -21.84 -64.05 46.53
N ARG A 97 -21.19 -65.00 45.92
CA ARG A 97 -21.62 -65.59 44.62
C ARG A 97 -22.93 -66.41 44.78
N ARG A 98 -23.04 -67.19 45.83
CA ARG A 98 -24.22 -67.97 46.07
C ARG A 98 -25.46 -67.07 46.31
N ILE A 99 -25.35 -66.08 47.17
CA ILE A 99 -26.43 -65.12 47.43
C ILE A 99 -26.74 -64.26 46.20
N GLY A 100 -25.72 -63.83 45.47
CA GLY A 100 -25.89 -63.07 44.28
C GLY A 100 -26.66 -63.84 43.19
N LYS A 101 -26.33 -65.13 42.95
CA LYS A 101 -27.10 -66.01 42.10
C LYS A 101 -28.54 -66.15 42.45
N GLU A 102 -28.81 -66.40 43.76
CA GLU A 102 -30.17 -66.56 44.28
C GLU A 102 -31.04 -65.33 44.10
N LYS A 103 -30.45 -64.13 44.31
CA LYS A 103 -31.09 -62.81 44.12
C LYS A 103 -31.03 -62.23 42.75
N ARG A 104 -30.35 -62.93 41.73
CA ARG A 104 -30.15 -62.47 40.38
C ARG A 104 -29.43 -61.14 40.34
N ILE A 105 -28.34 -61.02 41.07
CA ILE A 105 -27.45 -59.85 41.12
C ILE A 105 -26.21 -60.18 40.20
N ASP A 106 -25.69 -59.18 39.51
CA ASP A 106 -24.48 -59.34 38.72
C ASP A 106 -23.23 -58.84 39.47
N TRP A 107 -23.38 -57.77 40.30
CA TRP A 107 -22.29 -57.18 41.05
C TRP A 107 -22.69 -56.82 42.45
N VAL A 108 -21.78 -57.04 43.40
CA VAL A 108 -21.91 -56.57 44.78
C VAL A 108 -20.83 -55.52 45.03
N ILE A 109 -21.22 -54.33 45.49
CA ILE A 109 -20.30 -53.24 45.86
C ILE A 109 -20.28 -53.10 47.36
N LYS A 110 -19.08 -53.10 47.94
CA LYS A 110 -18.82 -52.87 49.39
C LYS A 110 -17.87 -51.69 49.47
N GLY A 111 -18.16 -50.74 50.34
CA GLY A 111 -17.40 -49.54 50.57
C GLY A 111 -16.96 -49.25 51.98
N SER A 112 -15.89 -48.49 52.12
CA SER A 112 -15.48 -47.85 53.36
C SER A 112 -15.08 -46.42 53.20
N LEU A 113 -15.43 -45.58 54.14
CA LEU A 113 -14.97 -44.19 54.21
C LEU A 113 -14.01 -44.06 55.39
N THR A 114 -12.78 -43.65 55.10
CA THR A 114 -11.73 -43.47 56.12
C THR A 114 -11.32 -41.97 56.13
N GLN A 115 -11.24 -41.41 57.32
CA GLN A 115 -10.72 -40.03 57.49
C GLN A 115 -9.40 -40.08 58.27
N ILE A 116 -8.39 -39.46 57.73
CA ILE A 116 -7.04 -39.26 58.32
C ILE A 116 -6.72 -37.78 58.33
N GLY A 117 -6.84 -37.14 59.48
CA GLY A 117 -6.72 -35.69 59.59
C GLY A 117 -7.85 -34.95 58.82
N LYS A 118 -7.47 -34.11 57.84
CA LYS A 118 -8.44 -33.38 56.97
C LYS A 118 -8.80 -34.19 55.74
N LYS A 119 -7.98 -35.19 55.33
CA LYS A 119 -8.18 -36.00 54.14
C LYS A 119 -9.16 -37.14 54.37
N ILE A 120 -9.93 -37.45 53.38
CA ILE A 120 -10.85 -38.58 53.35
C ILE A 120 -10.52 -39.51 52.19
N SER A 121 -10.63 -40.82 52.39
CA SER A 121 -10.55 -41.84 51.36
C SER A 121 -11.85 -42.61 51.29
N LEU A 122 -12.41 -42.71 50.10
CA LEU A 122 -13.54 -43.55 49.80
C LEU A 122 -13.04 -44.73 48.99
N ASP A 123 -13.12 -45.93 49.61
CA ASP A 123 -12.63 -47.16 49.02
C ASP A 123 -13.84 -48.05 48.70
N LEU A 124 -13.91 -48.51 47.44
CA LEU A 124 -14.91 -49.50 46.99
C LEU A 124 -14.23 -50.81 46.59
N THR A 125 -14.83 -51.91 46.99
CA THR A 125 -14.50 -53.22 46.45
C THR A 125 -15.72 -53.76 45.70
N ILE A 126 -15.53 -54.05 44.41
CA ILE A 126 -16.56 -54.51 43.48
C ILE A 126 -16.34 -55.98 43.20
N ILE A 127 -17.34 -56.74 43.56
CA ILE A 127 -17.30 -58.21 43.52
C ILE A 127 -18.26 -58.71 42.44
N PRO A 128 -17.76 -59.29 41.34
CA PRO A 128 -18.60 -59.94 40.33
C PRO A 128 -19.17 -61.25 40.85
N ILE A 129 -20.42 -61.53 40.54
CA ILE A 129 -21.06 -62.79 40.90
C ILE A 129 -20.68 -63.87 39.88
N SER A 130 -20.41 -63.53 38.68
CA SER A 130 -19.83 -64.47 37.67
C SER A 130 -18.44 -64.95 38.10
N PRO A 131 -18.18 -66.27 38.10
CA PRO A 131 -16.89 -66.83 38.45
C PRO A 131 -15.76 -66.48 37.51
N GLU A 132 -16.09 -66.12 36.28
CA GLU A 132 -15.14 -65.72 35.21
C GLU A 132 -14.53 -64.35 35.42
N LYS A 133 -15.19 -63.46 36.16
CA LYS A 133 -14.71 -62.10 36.49
C LYS A 133 -14.01 -62.12 37.84
N ARG A 134 -12.94 -61.31 38.00
CA ARG A 134 -12.21 -61.12 39.26
C ARG A 134 -12.70 -59.88 39.98
N PRO A 135 -12.77 -59.89 41.34
CA PRO A 135 -13.07 -58.69 42.11
C PRO A 135 -11.96 -57.64 41.97
N PHE A 136 -12.31 -56.37 42.01
CA PHE A 136 -11.36 -55.24 41.96
C PHE A 136 -11.76 -54.15 42.95
N SER A 137 -10.76 -53.37 43.35
CA SER A 137 -10.98 -52.25 44.24
C SER A 137 -10.69 -50.91 43.55
N ILE A 138 -11.42 -49.89 43.98
CA ILE A 138 -11.27 -48.53 43.56
C ILE A 138 -11.17 -47.67 44.83
N PHE A 139 -10.23 -46.76 44.89
CA PHE A 139 -10.15 -45.77 45.95
C PHE A 139 -10.01 -44.37 45.39
N VAL A 140 -10.65 -43.39 46.06
CA VAL A 140 -10.52 -41.95 45.70
C VAL A 140 -10.28 -41.17 46.98
N VAL A 141 -9.20 -40.40 46.98
CA VAL A 141 -8.83 -39.55 48.13
C VAL A 141 -9.33 -38.13 47.87
N GLY A 142 -9.88 -37.49 48.85
CA GLY A 142 -10.27 -36.08 48.82
C GLY A 142 -9.69 -35.31 50.00
N ASP A 143 -9.59 -34.01 49.87
CA ASP A 143 -8.93 -33.13 50.84
C ASP A 143 -9.85 -32.74 52.00
N ARG A 144 -11.17 -32.79 51.81
CA ARG A 144 -12.15 -32.35 52.81
C ARG A 144 -13.51 -33.08 52.66
N ILE A 145 -14.22 -33.22 53.76
CA ILE A 145 -15.51 -33.95 53.82
C ILE A 145 -16.65 -33.20 53.10
N ASP A 146 -16.59 -31.89 52.99
CA ASP A 146 -17.58 -31.06 52.30
C ASP A 146 -17.60 -31.30 50.74
N LYS A 147 -16.56 -31.97 50.20
CA LYS A 147 -16.48 -32.40 48.79
C LYS A 147 -16.88 -33.87 48.58
N LEU A 148 -17.51 -34.51 49.58
CA LEU A 148 -17.83 -35.94 49.52
C LEU A 148 -18.73 -36.29 48.33
N ASP A 149 -19.67 -35.43 47.94
CA ASP A 149 -20.52 -35.65 46.74
C ASP A 149 -19.73 -35.77 45.45
N GLN A 150 -18.70 -34.93 45.29
CA GLN A 150 -17.80 -34.99 44.10
C GLN A 150 -16.95 -36.27 44.12
N ILE A 151 -16.57 -36.75 45.30
CA ILE A 151 -15.81 -37.99 45.43
C ILE A 151 -16.65 -39.17 45.02
N ILE A 152 -17.93 -39.24 45.51
CA ILE A 152 -18.89 -40.27 45.19
C ILE A 152 -19.18 -40.31 43.67
N GLU A 153 -19.35 -39.16 43.03
CA GLU A 153 -19.53 -39.08 41.58
C GLU A 153 -18.33 -39.69 40.85
N ARG A 154 -17.10 -39.27 41.19
CA ARG A 154 -15.88 -39.81 40.60
C ARG A 154 -15.74 -41.32 40.77
N VAL A 155 -16.06 -41.83 41.97
CA VAL A 155 -16.00 -43.27 42.24
C VAL A 155 -17.07 -44.01 41.45
N ALA A 156 -18.29 -43.49 41.34
CA ALA A 156 -19.38 -44.10 40.59
C ALA A 156 -19.03 -44.18 39.08
N VAL A 157 -18.47 -43.12 38.50
CA VAL A 157 -18.02 -43.09 37.08
C VAL A 157 -16.89 -44.10 36.86
N THR A 158 -15.89 -44.15 37.76
CA THR A 158 -14.77 -45.07 37.68
C THR A 158 -15.23 -46.52 37.80
N ALA A 159 -16.15 -46.82 38.72
CA ALA A 159 -16.74 -48.13 38.89
C ALA A 159 -17.52 -48.56 37.63
N THR A 160 -18.31 -47.66 37.06
CA THR A 160 -19.08 -47.89 35.84
C THR A 160 -18.16 -48.26 34.68
N ASN A 161 -17.10 -47.51 34.49
CA ASN A 161 -16.17 -47.73 33.35
C ASN A 161 -15.48 -49.09 33.48
N ARG A 162 -15.06 -49.46 34.68
CA ARG A 162 -14.45 -50.78 34.94
C ARG A 162 -15.44 -51.95 34.84
N ILE A 163 -16.66 -51.79 35.29
CA ILE A 163 -17.71 -52.79 35.14
C ILE A 163 -18.06 -53.01 33.66
N LYS A 164 -18.21 -51.88 32.89
CA LYS A 164 -18.52 -51.91 31.46
C LYS A 164 -17.29 -52.24 30.57
N GLY A 165 -16.09 -52.48 31.15
CA GLY A 165 -14.89 -52.83 30.43
C GLY A 165 -14.29 -51.67 29.57
N VAL A 166 -14.60 -50.43 29.91
CA VAL A 166 -14.06 -49.24 29.26
C VAL A 166 -12.61 -49.02 29.71
N ILE A 167 -11.67 -49.21 28.78
CA ILE A 167 -10.25 -48.92 29.03
C ILE A 167 -10.08 -47.40 29.16
N GLN A 168 -9.43 -46.91 30.19
CA GLN A 168 -9.12 -45.52 30.42
C GLN A 168 -7.65 -45.19 30.08
N ILE A 169 -7.39 -43.95 29.82
CA ILE A 169 -6.02 -43.42 29.69
C ILE A 169 -5.47 -43.18 31.10
N ASP A 170 -4.39 -43.90 31.48
CA ASP A 170 -3.72 -43.75 32.77
C ASP A 170 -2.75 -42.54 32.80
N SER A 171 -2.03 -42.32 31.69
CA SER A 171 -1.14 -41.19 31.55
C SER A 171 -0.98 -40.79 30.09
N VAL A 172 -0.79 -39.48 29.87
CA VAL A 172 -0.39 -38.94 28.57
C VAL A 172 0.98 -38.30 28.73
N SER A 173 1.89 -38.57 27.84
CA SER A 173 3.25 -38.04 27.85
C SER A 173 3.73 -37.70 26.45
N VAL A 174 4.68 -36.80 26.36
CA VAL A 174 5.34 -36.43 25.10
C VAL A 174 6.81 -36.79 25.22
N LYS A 175 7.37 -37.37 24.17
CA LYS A 175 8.79 -37.77 24.11
C LYS A 175 9.40 -37.29 22.81
N GLY A 176 10.67 -36.87 22.83
CA GLY A 176 11.44 -36.49 21.63
C GLY A 176 11.42 -34.98 21.32
N ASN A 177 10.57 -34.20 21.97
CA ASN A 177 10.61 -32.73 21.88
C ASN A 177 11.88 -32.18 22.56
N LYS A 178 12.46 -31.12 21.96
CA LYS A 178 13.68 -30.44 22.47
C LYS A 178 13.49 -28.94 22.59
N ARG A 179 12.87 -28.32 21.59
CA ARG A 179 12.63 -26.88 21.52
C ARG A 179 11.18 -26.51 21.82
N ILE A 180 10.28 -27.40 21.44
CA ILE A 180 8.85 -27.19 21.66
C ILE A 180 8.51 -27.72 23.05
N GLU A 181 7.93 -26.87 23.87
CA GLU A 181 7.55 -27.21 25.25
C GLU A 181 6.47 -28.30 25.26
N THR A 182 6.57 -29.24 26.20
CA THR A 182 5.62 -30.33 26.38
C THR A 182 4.22 -29.81 26.54
N ASP A 183 4.04 -28.73 27.32
CA ASP A 183 2.72 -28.15 27.60
C ASP A 183 2.07 -27.56 26.34
N ALA A 184 2.84 -27.02 25.40
CA ALA A 184 2.33 -26.54 24.12
C ALA A 184 1.80 -27.69 23.24
N ILE A 185 2.41 -28.88 23.31
CA ILE A 185 1.97 -30.06 22.58
C ILE A 185 0.72 -30.65 23.25
N LEU A 186 0.70 -30.70 24.59
CA LEU A 186 -0.44 -31.21 25.37
C LEU A 186 -1.67 -30.31 25.24
N ALA A 187 -1.50 -29.01 24.98
CA ALA A 187 -2.61 -28.07 24.81
C ALA A 187 -3.44 -28.26 23.53
N VAL A 188 -2.89 -28.96 22.51
CA VAL A 188 -3.58 -29.19 21.22
C VAL A 188 -4.22 -30.57 21.10
N ILE A 189 -4.09 -31.43 22.11
CA ILE A 189 -4.68 -32.78 22.13
C ILE A 189 -5.94 -32.81 23.01
N GLU A 190 -6.88 -33.67 22.62
CA GLU A 190 -8.13 -33.89 23.38
C GLU A 190 -7.94 -34.97 24.43
N SER A 191 -7.09 -35.97 24.21
CA SER A 191 -6.88 -37.11 25.12
C SER A 191 -6.22 -36.70 26.41
N GLN A 192 -6.91 -36.95 27.53
CA GLN A 192 -6.43 -36.62 28.87
C GLN A 192 -6.46 -37.84 29.80
N LYS A 193 -5.65 -37.76 30.88
CA LYS A 193 -5.69 -38.78 31.95
C LYS A 193 -7.08 -38.93 32.54
N GLY A 194 -7.56 -40.20 32.61
CA GLY A 194 -8.89 -40.53 33.16
C GLY A 194 -9.99 -40.61 32.12
N GLU A 195 -9.76 -40.19 30.88
CA GLU A 195 -10.72 -40.32 29.79
C GLU A 195 -10.70 -41.73 29.18
N LYS A 196 -11.73 -42.03 28.38
CA LYS A 196 -11.83 -43.28 27.65
C LYS A 196 -10.72 -43.39 26.62
N TYR A 197 -9.99 -44.49 26.61
CA TYR A 197 -9.05 -44.79 25.53
C TYR A 197 -9.82 -45.03 24.22
N ASP A 198 -9.65 -44.15 23.28
CA ASP A 198 -10.32 -44.16 21.99
C ASP A 198 -9.32 -43.93 20.85
N GLN A 199 -9.22 -44.89 19.96
CA GLN A 199 -8.24 -44.84 18.88
C GLN A 199 -8.51 -43.70 17.89
N ASP A 200 -9.78 -43.32 17.68
CA ASP A 200 -10.13 -42.23 16.77
C ASP A 200 -9.76 -40.87 17.35
N THR A 201 -9.92 -40.68 18.65
CA THR A 201 -9.48 -39.46 19.36
C THR A 201 -7.96 -39.34 19.31
N LEU A 202 -7.22 -40.42 19.56
CA LEU A 202 -5.75 -40.43 19.47
C LEU A 202 -5.26 -40.12 18.05
N ASN A 203 -5.97 -40.61 17.03
CA ASN A 203 -5.64 -40.28 15.65
C ASN A 203 -5.91 -38.80 15.30
N LYS A 204 -6.92 -38.20 15.93
CA LYS A 204 -7.15 -36.75 15.83
C LYS A 204 -6.04 -35.96 16.50
N ASP A 205 -5.66 -36.37 17.70
CA ASP A 205 -4.57 -35.76 18.46
C ASP A 205 -3.25 -35.82 17.71
N LEU A 206 -2.93 -36.95 17.10
CA LEU A 206 -1.76 -37.09 16.24
C LEU A 206 -1.79 -36.07 15.11
N ARG A 207 -2.95 -35.92 14.46
CA ARG A 207 -3.12 -34.92 13.36
C ARG A 207 -2.99 -33.50 13.89
N SER A 208 -3.54 -33.20 15.05
CA SER A 208 -3.44 -31.89 15.70
C SER A 208 -1.99 -31.54 16.01
N ILE A 209 -1.24 -32.47 16.56
CA ILE A 209 0.20 -32.27 16.82
C ILE A 209 0.96 -32.09 15.50
N TYR A 210 0.66 -32.89 14.47
CA TYR A 210 1.31 -32.74 13.17
C TYR A 210 0.96 -31.42 12.48
N GLN A 211 -0.28 -30.94 12.65
CA GLN A 211 -0.76 -29.64 12.11
C GLN A 211 -0.10 -28.42 12.77
N MET A 212 0.52 -28.56 13.93
CA MET A 212 1.35 -27.52 14.51
C MET A 212 2.51 -27.09 13.56
N GLY A 213 2.87 -27.95 12.62
CA GLY A 213 3.89 -27.67 11.60
C GLY A 213 5.33 -27.83 12.06
N PHE A 214 5.57 -28.07 13.34
CA PHE A 214 6.91 -28.15 13.96
C PHE A 214 7.56 -29.52 13.87
N PHE A 215 6.80 -30.56 13.55
CA PHE A 215 7.26 -31.94 13.62
C PHE A 215 7.36 -32.55 12.22
N GLU A 216 8.42 -33.33 12.03
CA GLU A 216 8.65 -34.14 10.84
C GLU A 216 7.90 -35.46 10.93
N ASP A 217 7.86 -36.04 12.15
CA ASP A 217 7.16 -37.28 12.46
C ASP A 217 6.49 -37.18 13.84
N VAL A 218 5.33 -37.82 13.95
CA VAL A 218 4.56 -37.96 15.18
C VAL A 218 4.04 -39.40 15.25
N GLN A 219 4.40 -40.11 16.28
CA GLN A 219 3.99 -41.48 16.53
C GLN A 219 3.29 -41.61 17.88
N ILE A 220 2.37 -42.53 18.00
CA ILE A 220 1.70 -42.86 19.25
C ILE A 220 2.18 -44.22 19.73
N ASP A 221 2.78 -44.25 20.91
CA ASP A 221 3.08 -45.47 21.63
C ASP A 221 2.05 -45.66 22.74
N THR A 222 1.57 -46.91 22.88
CA THR A 222 0.64 -47.23 23.95
C THR A 222 1.11 -48.46 24.72
N GLU A 223 1.17 -48.38 26.02
CA GLU A 223 1.56 -49.45 26.92
C GLU A 223 0.44 -49.75 27.91
N ASP A 224 0.23 -51.04 28.21
CA ASP A 224 -0.73 -51.43 29.24
C ASP A 224 -0.20 -51.11 30.65
N SER A 225 -1.00 -50.43 31.45
CA SER A 225 -0.68 -50.08 32.84
C SER A 225 -1.74 -50.62 33.81
N SER A 226 -1.44 -50.61 35.10
CA SER A 226 -2.38 -51.10 36.14
C SER A 226 -3.67 -50.26 36.23
N GLY A 227 -3.68 -49.03 35.68
CA GLY A 227 -4.81 -48.10 35.66
C GLY A 227 -5.53 -47.96 34.29
N GLY A 228 -5.04 -48.60 33.24
CA GLY A 228 -5.58 -48.45 31.90
C GLY A 228 -4.48 -48.53 30.83
N LYS A 229 -4.43 -47.60 29.88
CA LYS A 229 -3.36 -47.49 28.91
C LYS A 229 -2.58 -46.19 29.09
N SER A 230 -1.27 -46.25 29.13
CA SER A 230 -0.38 -45.12 29.06
C SER A 230 -0.15 -44.75 27.58
N VAL A 231 -0.34 -43.50 27.22
CA VAL A 231 -0.18 -42.99 25.87
C VAL A 231 1.05 -42.08 25.82
N ALA A 232 1.94 -42.33 24.92
CA ALA A 232 3.12 -41.47 24.68
C ALA A 232 3.14 -41.00 23.24
N PHE A 233 3.06 -39.68 23.03
CA PHE A 233 3.28 -39.07 21.73
C PHE A 233 4.79 -38.91 21.51
N LYS A 234 5.35 -39.68 20.61
CA LYS A 234 6.77 -39.54 20.20
C LYS A 234 6.82 -38.57 19.04
N VAL A 235 7.51 -37.45 19.21
CA VAL A 235 7.64 -36.42 18.19
C VAL A 235 9.09 -36.30 17.73
N SER A 236 9.27 -36.05 16.44
CA SER A 236 10.56 -35.70 15.87
C SER A 236 10.46 -34.29 15.32
N GLU A 237 11.20 -33.37 15.92
CA GLU A 237 11.15 -31.95 15.51
C GLU A 237 11.85 -31.74 14.16
N LYS A 238 11.21 -30.99 13.26
CA LYS A 238 11.86 -30.51 12.05
C LYS A 238 13.09 -29.69 12.40
N PRO A 239 14.19 -29.80 11.68
CA PRO A 239 15.37 -29.00 11.93
C PRO A 239 15.08 -27.49 11.69
N SER A 240 15.82 -26.64 12.39
CA SER A 240 15.80 -25.20 12.14
C SER A 240 16.96 -24.78 11.25
N ILE A 241 16.78 -23.68 10.54
CA ILE A 241 17.80 -23.13 9.65
C ILE A 241 18.86 -22.39 10.49
N GLY A 242 20.02 -23.03 10.69
CA GLY A 242 21.15 -22.44 11.42
C GLY A 242 21.95 -21.45 10.58
N LYS A 243 22.03 -21.68 9.27
CA LYS A 243 22.80 -20.85 8.34
C LYS A 243 22.13 -20.81 6.96
N ILE A 244 22.14 -19.64 6.32
CA ILE A 244 21.75 -19.47 4.92
C ILE A 244 22.98 -18.98 4.16
N THR A 245 23.26 -19.61 3.01
CA THR A 245 24.43 -19.27 2.20
C THR A 245 24.01 -19.22 0.73
N LEU A 246 24.43 -18.16 0.03
CA LEU A 246 24.28 -18.03 -1.41
C LEU A 246 25.65 -18.27 -2.05
N LEU A 247 25.75 -19.22 -2.96
CA LEU A 247 26.98 -19.58 -3.67
C LEU A 247 26.81 -19.30 -5.15
N GLY A 248 27.84 -18.73 -5.78
CA GLY A 248 27.85 -18.47 -7.22
C GLY A 248 27.35 -17.08 -7.60
N THR A 249 27.05 -16.19 -6.65
CA THR A 249 26.66 -14.79 -6.84
C THR A 249 27.87 -13.96 -7.21
N LYS A 250 27.96 -13.50 -8.47
CA LYS A 250 29.06 -12.67 -8.98
C LYS A 250 28.57 -11.37 -9.62
N LYS A 251 27.33 -11.36 -10.10
CA LYS A 251 26.72 -10.28 -10.91
C LYS A 251 25.75 -9.42 -10.11
N ILE A 252 25.12 -9.98 -9.08
CA ILE A 252 24.19 -9.27 -8.18
C ILE A 252 24.76 -9.35 -6.77
N ASP A 253 24.64 -8.25 -6.04
CA ASP A 253 25.12 -8.18 -4.64
C ASP A 253 24.36 -9.20 -3.78
N GLN A 254 25.12 -9.92 -2.98
CA GLN A 254 24.58 -10.94 -2.08
C GLN A 254 23.60 -10.34 -1.06
N LYS A 255 23.81 -9.08 -0.67
CA LYS A 255 22.91 -8.38 0.25
C LYS A 255 21.54 -8.17 -0.35
N ASP A 256 21.46 -7.72 -1.62
CA ASP A 256 20.19 -7.53 -2.32
C ASP A 256 19.41 -8.85 -2.45
N LEU A 257 20.14 -9.96 -2.72
CA LEU A 257 19.53 -11.28 -2.81
C LEU A 257 19.03 -11.80 -1.45
N MET A 258 19.74 -11.48 -0.37
CA MET A 258 19.30 -11.84 0.98
C MET A 258 18.04 -11.08 1.42
N GLU A 259 17.85 -9.85 0.95
CA GLU A 259 16.62 -9.06 1.23
C GLU A 259 15.37 -9.63 0.54
N VAL A 260 15.56 -10.32 -0.58
CA VAL A 260 14.47 -10.98 -1.33
C VAL A 260 14.01 -12.29 -0.65
N LEU A 261 14.87 -12.87 0.21
CA LEU A 261 14.56 -14.11 0.91
C LEU A 261 13.65 -13.86 2.11
N ASP A 262 12.44 -14.46 2.11
CA ASP A 262 11.56 -14.43 3.30
C ASP A 262 11.99 -15.44 4.39
N ILE A 263 12.91 -16.36 4.06
CA ILE A 263 13.40 -17.36 4.99
C ILE A 263 14.41 -16.72 5.92
N LYS A 264 14.17 -16.85 7.22
CA LYS A 264 15.03 -16.27 8.27
C LYS A 264 15.85 -17.35 8.96
N LYS A 265 17.03 -16.99 9.44
CA LYS A 265 17.82 -17.80 10.34
C LYS A 265 16.98 -18.14 11.59
N TYR A 266 17.08 -19.37 12.05
CA TYR A 266 16.34 -19.99 13.17
C TYR A 266 14.86 -20.29 12.90
N SER A 267 14.32 -20.03 11.71
CA SER A 267 13.02 -20.57 11.33
C SER A 267 13.10 -22.08 11.08
N ILE A 268 11.98 -22.75 11.20
CA ILE A 268 11.87 -24.19 10.88
C ILE A 268 11.97 -24.39 9.37
N ILE A 269 12.61 -25.49 8.98
CA ILE A 269 12.71 -25.82 7.56
C ILE A 269 11.33 -26.12 6.99
N ASP A 270 10.99 -25.41 5.94
CA ASP A 270 9.76 -25.61 5.16
C ASP A 270 10.13 -25.73 3.68
N ARG A 271 9.89 -26.90 3.09
CA ARG A 271 10.20 -27.15 1.67
C ARG A 271 9.41 -26.27 0.72
N LYS A 272 8.17 -25.89 1.09
CA LYS A 272 7.36 -24.96 0.30
C LYS A 272 7.98 -23.56 0.33
N ALA A 273 8.32 -23.06 1.52
CA ALA A 273 8.96 -21.76 1.66
C ALA A 273 10.32 -21.70 0.93
N ILE A 274 11.10 -22.80 0.94
CA ILE A 274 12.35 -22.90 0.16
C ILE A 274 12.07 -22.79 -1.34
N LYS A 275 11.08 -23.52 -1.85
CA LYS A 275 10.70 -23.45 -3.26
C LYS A 275 10.21 -22.05 -3.65
N ASP A 276 9.38 -21.44 -2.83
CA ASP A 276 8.87 -20.08 -3.05
C ASP A 276 10.01 -19.04 -3.02
N SER A 277 11.03 -19.25 -2.17
CA SER A 277 12.21 -18.40 -2.13
C SER A 277 13.09 -18.56 -3.38
N ILE A 278 13.21 -19.75 -3.92
CA ILE A 278 13.91 -20.00 -5.19
C ILE A 278 13.21 -19.26 -6.34
N GLU A 279 11.88 -19.32 -6.40
CA GLU A 279 11.14 -18.60 -7.44
C GLU A 279 11.29 -17.08 -7.29
N ARG A 280 11.27 -16.53 -6.07
CA ARG A 280 11.54 -15.10 -5.84
C ARG A 280 12.96 -14.69 -6.23
N LEU A 281 13.95 -15.50 -5.90
CA LEU A 281 15.32 -15.26 -6.35
C LEU A 281 15.41 -15.26 -7.88
N LYS A 282 14.77 -16.25 -8.55
CA LYS A 282 14.72 -16.30 -10.02
C LYS A 282 14.04 -15.05 -10.58
N ASP A 283 12.90 -14.63 -10.02
CA ASP A 283 12.19 -13.43 -10.44
C ASP A 283 13.08 -12.18 -10.30
N HIS A 284 13.82 -12.06 -9.19
CA HIS A 284 14.75 -10.97 -9.00
C HIS A 284 15.88 -10.98 -10.05
N TYR A 285 16.45 -12.16 -10.33
CA TYR A 285 17.43 -12.31 -11.40
C TYR A 285 16.85 -11.98 -12.78
N HIS A 286 15.62 -12.39 -13.06
CA HIS A 286 14.91 -12.07 -14.30
C HIS A 286 14.69 -10.55 -14.46
N GLN A 287 14.31 -9.85 -13.36
CA GLN A 287 14.19 -8.38 -13.37
C GLN A 287 15.51 -7.69 -13.70
N LYS A 288 16.63 -8.27 -13.27
CA LYS A 288 17.98 -7.78 -13.57
C LYS A 288 18.51 -8.26 -14.93
N GLY A 289 17.71 -9.01 -15.69
CA GLY A 289 18.03 -9.48 -17.05
C GLY A 289 18.73 -10.84 -17.13
N TYR A 290 18.88 -11.57 -16.05
CA TYR A 290 19.51 -12.91 -16.02
C TYR A 290 18.45 -14.00 -16.18
N TYR A 291 17.96 -14.16 -17.39
CA TYR A 291 16.84 -15.05 -17.70
C TYR A 291 17.18 -16.55 -17.59
N HIS A 292 18.46 -16.89 -17.69
CA HIS A 292 18.95 -18.28 -17.61
C HIS A 292 19.50 -18.66 -16.25
N VAL A 293 19.14 -17.92 -15.20
CA VAL A 293 19.55 -18.28 -13.86
C VAL A 293 19.04 -19.68 -13.48
N ALA A 294 19.93 -20.51 -13.00
CA ALA A 294 19.60 -21.80 -12.41
C ALA A 294 19.95 -21.77 -10.93
N ILE A 295 18.97 -22.09 -10.09
CA ILE A 295 19.12 -22.10 -8.64
C ILE A 295 18.75 -23.50 -8.14
N LYS A 296 19.67 -24.10 -7.37
CA LYS A 296 19.44 -25.39 -6.71
C LYS A 296 19.68 -25.20 -5.22
N GLU A 297 18.77 -25.75 -4.43
CA GLU A 297 18.98 -25.82 -2.98
C GLU A 297 19.83 -27.05 -2.62
N LYS A 298 20.67 -26.88 -1.61
CA LYS A 298 21.36 -27.95 -0.90
C LYS A 298 21.16 -27.76 0.60
N ILE A 299 20.75 -28.80 1.28
CA ILE A 299 20.52 -28.81 2.71
C ILE A 299 21.59 -29.70 3.33
N GLU A 300 22.34 -29.16 4.28
CA GLU A 300 23.38 -29.88 5.02
C GLU A 300 23.04 -29.88 6.51
N ASN A 301 23.15 -31.02 7.14
CA ASN A 301 22.88 -31.15 8.56
C ASN A 301 23.98 -30.47 9.40
N LEU A 302 23.55 -29.75 10.42
CA LEU A 302 24.39 -29.12 11.43
C LEU A 302 24.09 -29.73 12.80
N PRO A 303 24.97 -29.55 13.79
CA PRO A 303 24.69 -29.92 15.18
C PRO A 303 23.41 -29.26 15.71
N ASN A 304 22.84 -29.82 16.80
CA ASN A 304 21.67 -29.29 17.53
C ASN A 304 20.36 -29.22 16.71
N ASN A 305 20.09 -30.22 15.87
CA ASN A 305 18.93 -30.28 14.99
C ASN A 305 18.76 -29.01 14.13
N GLN A 306 19.88 -28.55 13.56
CA GLN A 306 19.91 -27.43 12.64
C GLN A 306 20.35 -27.88 11.25
N VAL A 307 20.05 -27.04 10.26
CA VAL A 307 20.52 -27.25 8.88
C VAL A 307 21.12 -25.97 8.32
N ALA A 308 22.11 -26.13 7.45
CA ALA A 308 22.56 -25.06 6.57
C ALA A 308 21.78 -25.17 5.24
N LEU A 309 21.10 -24.08 4.88
CA LEU A 309 20.41 -23.95 3.60
C LEU A 309 21.35 -23.21 2.64
N ILE A 310 21.76 -23.89 1.60
CA ILE A 310 22.70 -23.38 0.60
C ILE A 310 21.97 -23.27 -0.73
N TYR A 311 21.90 -22.06 -1.27
CA TYR A 311 21.43 -21.83 -2.63
C TYR A 311 22.64 -21.78 -3.57
N GLN A 312 22.74 -22.78 -4.44
CA GLN A 312 23.75 -22.83 -5.51
C GLN A 312 23.19 -22.12 -6.73
N ILE A 313 23.72 -20.96 -7.07
CA ILE A 313 23.24 -20.06 -8.10
C ILE A 313 24.19 -20.09 -9.29
N ASN A 314 23.69 -20.40 -10.44
CA ASN A 314 24.37 -20.19 -11.72
C ASN A 314 23.65 -19.04 -12.43
N GLU A 315 24.24 -17.85 -12.38
CA GLU A 315 23.58 -16.60 -12.86
C GLU A 315 23.39 -16.60 -14.37
N GLY A 316 24.21 -17.33 -15.13
CA GLY A 316 24.20 -17.28 -16.57
C GLY A 316 24.63 -15.92 -17.13
N ASP A 317 24.40 -15.72 -18.41
CA ASP A 317 24.63 -14.45 -19.07
C ASP A 317 23.35 -13.60 -19.12
N LYS A 318 23.51 -12.27 -19.05
CA LYS A 318 22.40 -11.32 -19.14
C LYS A 318 21.77 -11.37 -20.52
N ALA A 319 20.52 -11.79 -20.57
CA ALA A 319 19.77 -11.87 -21.82
C ALA A 319 19.09 -10.52 -22.11
N TYR A 320 19.28 -10.02 -23.33
CA TYR A 320 18.63 -8.81 -23.81
C TYR A 320 17.64 -9.13 -24.94
N ILE A 321 16.63 -8.29 -25.07
CA ILE A 321 15.67 -8.35 -26.18
C ILE A 321 16.35 -7.78 -27.40
N LYS A 322 16.53 -8.62 -28.38
CA LYS A 322 17.10 -8.23 -29.67
C LYS A 322 16.03 -7.72 -30.61
N GLU A 323 14.88 -8.35 -30.60
CA GLU A 323 13.83 -8.11 -31.57
C GLU A 323 12.45 -8.46 -31.01
N ILE A 324 11.48 -7.60 -31.30
CA ILE A 324 10.06 -7.84 -31.06
C ILE A 324 9.38 -7.87 -32.43
N ARG A 325 8.66 -8.96 -32.72
CA ARG A 325 7.96 -9.20 -33.99
C ARG A 325 6.48 -9.37 -33.74
N PHE A 326 5.70 -8.89 -34.68
CA PHE A 326 4.28 -9.18 -34.74
C PHE A 326 3.95 -10.01 -35.99
N ILE A 327 2.94 -10.85 -35.87
CA ILE A 327 2.45 -11.68 -36.99
C ILE A 327 0.94 -11.53 -37.05
N GLY A 328 0.43 -11.16 -38.23
CA GLY A 328 -1.00 -10.98 -38.48
C GLY A 328 -1.53 -9.57 -38.21
N ASN A 329 -0.65 -8.61 -37.95
CA ASN A 329 -0.94 -7.18 -37.91
C ASN A 329 -0.88 -6.60 -39.35
N VAL A 330 -2.04 -6.48 -39.97
CA VAL A 330 -2.17 -6.01 -41.36
C VAL A 330 -2.43 -4.49 -41.41
N GLU A 331 -3.21 -3.98 -40.47
CA GLU A 331 -3.63 -2.57 -40.45
C GLU A 331 -2.66 -1.64 -39.72
N PHE A 332 -1.87 -2.15 -38.79
CA PHE A 332 -0.92 -1.34 -38.03
C PHE A 332 0.48 -1.91 -38.14
N ASP A 333 1.44 -1.04 -38.38
CA ASP A 333 2.84 -1.42 -38.50
C ASP A 333 3.43 -1.89 -37.14
N ASP A 334 4.49 -2.72 -37.24
CA ASP A 334 5.25 -3.17 -36.08
C ASP A 334 5.70 -2.01 -35.17
N ASN A 335 6.07 -0.88 -35.79
CA ASN A 335 6.54 0.30 -35.06
C ASN A 335 5.41 0.93 -34.20
N ASP A 336 4.19 1.03 -34.76
CA ASP A 336 3.03 1.56 -34.05
C ASP A 336 2.73 0.70 -32.82
N LEU A 337 2.81 -0.62 -32.96
CA LEU A 337 2.58 -1.55 -31.86
C LEU A 337 3.72 -1.53 -30.82
N LYS A 338 4.97 -1.40 -31.29
CA LYS A 338 6.14 -1.25 -30.39
C LYS A 338 6.07 0.03 -29.57
N GLU A 339 5.57 1.13 -30.14
CA GLU A 339 5.41 2.40 -29.40
C GLU A 339 4.46 2.30 -28.21
N LEU A 340 3.49 1.39 -28.23
CA LEU A 340 2.55 1.14 -27.14
C LEU A 340 3.19 0.34 -26.00
N MET A 341 4.27 -0.39 -26.29
CA MET A 341 4.90 -1.30 -25.34
C MET A 341 5.83 -0.56 -24.38
N ALA A 342 5.82 -0.96 -23.11
CA ALA A 342 6.84 -0.60 -22.15
C ALA A 342 8.09 -1.48 -22.31
N THR A 343 7.93 -2.67 -22.93
CA THR A 343 9.00 -3.60 -23.29
C THR A 343 9.66 -3.13 -24.58
N ASN A 344 10.97 -2.88 -24.54
CA ASN A 344 11.73 -2.35 -25.67
C ASN A 344 12.87 -3.28 -26.06
N GLU A 345 13.28 -3.21 -27.32
CA GLU A 345 14.52 -3.79 -27.83
C GLU A 345 15.74 -3.07 -27.23
N LYS A 346 16.89 -3.74 -27.15
CA LYS A 346 18.13 -3.16 -26.65
C LYS A 346 18.61 -2.05 -27.58
N GLY A 347 18.56 -0.79 -27.12
CA GLY A 347 19.05 0.39 -27.83
C GLY A 347 20.44 0.82 -27.37
N PHE A 348 21.00 1.84 -28.04
CA PHE A 348 22.32 2.40 -27.70
C PHE A 348 22.40 2.94 -26.26
N PHE A 349 21.32 3.53 -25.73
CA PHE A 349 21.27 4.07 -24.38
C PHE A 349 20.79 3.07 -23.30
N SER A 350 20.63 1.79 -23.67
CA SER A 350 20.16 0.76 -22.72
C SER A 350 21.05 0.56 -21.49
N PHE A 351 22.33 0.97 -21.57
CA PHE A 351 23.26 0.91 -20.44
C PHE A 351 22.96 1.96 -19.34
N ILE A 352 22.26 3.06 -19.69
CA ILE A 352 21.81 4.07 -18.71
C ILE A 352 20.37 3.79 -18.27
N THR A 353 19.55 3.29 -19.20
CA THR A 353 18.09 3.25 -19.04
C THR A 353 17.59 1.92 -18.53
N GLU A 354 18.47 0.93 -18.44
CA GLU A 354 18.12 -0.48 -18.16
C GLU A 354 17.03 -1.04 -19.11
N SER A 355 16.76 -0.36 -20.24
CA SER A 355 15.82 -0.84 -21.25
C SER A 355 16.41 -2.01 -22.05
N GLY A 356 15.56 -2.79 -22.70
CA GLY A 356 16.00 -3.93 -23.52
C GLY A 356 16.20 -5.24 -22.75
N TYR A 357 15.74 -5.32 -21.50
CA TYR A 357 15.68 -6.57 -20.75
C TYR A 357 14.24 -7.06 -20.58
N LEU A 358 14.06 -8.38 -20.58
CA LEU A 358 12.74 -8.98 -20.50
C LEU A 358 12.18 -8.92 -19.06
N ASP A 359 11.02 -8.27 -18.95
CA ASP A 359 10.13 -8.32 -17.78
C ASP A 359 8.80 -8.95 -18.24
N ARG A 360 8.49 -10.14 -17.77
CA ARG A 360 7.28 -10.87 -18.18
C ARG A 360 6.00 -10.14 -17.82
N LYS A 361 5.93 -9.52 -16.63
CA LYS A 361 4.74 -8.78 -16.19
C LYS A 361 4.49 -7.55 -17.06
N LYS A 362 5.57 -6.83 -17.42
CA LYS A 362 5.46 -5.70 -18.36
C LYS A 362 5.00 -6.18 -19.73
N LEU A 363 5.56 -7.27 -20.25
CA LEU A 363 5.19 -7.83 -21.54
C LEU A 363 3.73 -8.29 -21.58
N GLU A 364 3.23 -8.95 -20.52
CA GLU A 364 1.81 -9.30 -20.39
C GLU A 364 0.91 -8.05 -20.38
N GLY A 365 1.33 -7.01 -19.65
CA GLY A 365 0.66 -5.71 -19.69
C GLY A 365 0.66 -5.06 -21.08
N ASP A 366 1.74 -5.21 -21.81
CA ASP A 366 1.85 -4.68 -23.18
C ASP A 366 0.92 -5.41 -24.17
N ILE A 367 0.76 -6.73 -24.04
CA ILE A 367 -0.24 -7.48 -24.83
C ILE A 367 -1.66 -6.97 -24.58
N LEU A 368 -2.00 -6.65 -23.31
CA LEU A 368 -3.30 -6.05 -22.99
C LEU A 368 -3.46 -4.64 -23.58
N LYS A 369 -2.39 -3.83 -23.62
CA LYS A 369 -2.42 -2.50 -24.27
C LYS A 369 -2.62 -2.63 -25.78
N ILE A 370 -1.92 -3.55 -26.43
CA ILE A 370 -2.08 -3.83 -27.86
C ILE A 370 -3.53 -4.22 -28.16
N LYS A 371 -4.10 -5.17 -27.39
CA LYS A 371 -5.51 -5.54 -27.53
C LYS A 371 -6.43 -4.33 -27.36
N SER A 372 -6.19 -3.50 -26.35
CA SER A 372 -6.99 -2.30 -26.11
C SER A 372 -6.86 -1.28 -27.24
N PHE A 373 -5.65 -1.14 -27.80
CA PHE A 373 -5.40 -0.27 -28.96
C PHE A 373 -6.23 -0.69 -30.19
N TYR A 374 -6.23 -1.97 -30.53
CA TYR A 374 -7.09 -2.49 -31.57
C TYR A 374 -8.58 -2.23 -31.31
N GLN A 375 -9.03 -2.46 -30.05
CA GLN A 375 -10.41 -2.19 -29.65
C GLN A 375 -10.75 -0.69 -29.69
N ASN A 376 -9.80 0.19 -29.49
CA ASN A 376 -9.99 1.64 -29.60
C ASN A 376 -10.02 2.13 -31.06
N ASN A 377 -9.54 1.30 -31.99
CA ASN A 377 -9.53 1.58 -33.43
C ASN A 377 -10.58 0.76 -34.21
N GLY A 378 -11.59 0.25 -33.53
CA GLY A 378 -12.73 -0.42 -34.18
C GLY A 378 -12.64 -1.94 -34.24
N TYR A 379 -11.55 -2.56 -33.88
CA TYR A 379 -11.35 -4.01 -34.01
C TYR A 379 -11.82 -4.73 -32.72
N ILE A 380 -13.13 -4.83 -32.54
CA ILE A 380 -13.74 -5.36 -31.29
C ILE A 380 -13.31 -6.80 -31.01
N LYS A 381 -13.23 -7.61 -32.08
CA LYS A 381 -12.91 -9.05 -32.00
C LYS A 381 -11.42 -9.31 -32.03
N ALA A 382 -10.57 -8.29 -32.02
CA ALA A 382 -9.11 -8.44 -32.02
C ALA A 382 -8.60 -9.28 -30.84
N ARG A 383 -7.72 -10.19 -31.17
CA ARG A 383 -7.04 -11.07 -30.19
C ARG A 383 -5.53 -10.97 -30.37
N ALA A 384 -4.84 -10.71 -29.30
CA ALA A 384 -3.39 -10.84 -29.23
C ALA A 384 -3.08 -12.14 -28.46
N GLY A 385 -2.35 -13.04 -29.07
CA GLY A 385 -1.89 -14.29 -28.46
C GLY A 385 -0.85 -14.07 -27.38
N GLY A 386 -0.59 -15.06 -26.57
CA GLY A 386 0.54 -15.04 -25.63
C GLY A 386 1.87 -14.89 -26.40
N PRO A 387 2.84 -14.14 -25.85
CA PRO A 387 4.12 -13.92 -26.51
C PRO A 387 4.94 -15.22 -26.55
N ASP A 388 5.41 -15.60 -27.73
CA ASP A 388 6.41 -16.66 -27.89
C ASP A 388 7.79 -16.06 -27.72
N ILE A 389 8.57 -16.61 -26.77
CA ILE A 389 9.88 -16.09 -26.40
C ILE A 389 10.93 -17.13 -26.78
N SER A 390 11.70 -16.85 -27.81
CA SER A 390 12.79 -17.70 -28.27
C SER A 390 14.15 -17.07 -27.98
N TYR A 391 15.08 -17.86 -27.44
CA TYR A 391 16.46 -17.46 -27.22
C TYR A 391 17.37 -18.01 -28.32
N LYS A 392 18.12 -17.13 -28.96
CA LYS A 392 19.20 -17.54 -29.89
C LYS A 392 20.56 -17.26 -29.24
N LYS A 393 21.31 -18.34 -28.96
CA LYS A 393 22.65 -18.26 -28.35
C LYS A 393 23.54 -17.20 -29.08
N GLY A 394 24.05 -16.25 -28.31
CA GLY A 394 24.84 -15.13 -28.81
C GLY A 394 24.06 -14.02 -29.55
N ARG A 395 22.74 -14.15 -29.72
CA ARG A 395 21.90 -13.19 -30.43
C ARG A 395 20.80 -12.54 -29.59
N GLY A 396 20.58 -12.99 -28.37
CA GLY A 396 19.55 -12.45 -27.46
C GLY A 396 18.16 -13.09 -27.63
N LEU A 397 17.16 -12.47 -27.00
CA LEU A 397 15.76 -12.89 -27.00
C LEU A 397 15.02 -12.31 -28.21
N ILE A 398 14.23 -13.14 -28.86
CA ILE A 398 13.26 -12.73 -29.88
C ILE A 398 11.88 -13.00 -29.30
N ILE A 399 11.03 -11.98 -29.28
CA ILE A 399 9.66 -12.03 -28.79
C ILE A 399 8.74 -11.96 -29.99
N THR A 400 7.88 -12.95 -30.19
CA THR A 400 6.90 -12.99 -31.28
C THR A 400 5.49 -12.92 -30.70
N VAL A 401 4.69 -11.97 -31.14
CA VAL A 401 3.28 -11.78 -30.75
C VAL A 401 2.39 -12.02 -31.95
N THR A 402 1.51 -13.02 -31.87
CA THR A 402 0.55 -13.29 -32.94
C THR A 402 -0.74 -12.52 -32.70
N ILE A 403 -1.18 -11.77 -33.71
CA ILE A 403 -2.38 -10.94 -33.67
C ILE A 403 -3.40 -11.49 -34.68
N ASN A 404 -4.64 -11.51 -34.27
CA ASN A 404 -5.80 -11.71 -35.16
C ASN A 404 -6.69 -10.50 -35.00
N GLU A 405 -6.66 -9.60 -35.96
CA GLU A 405 -7.33 -8.30 -35.89
C GLU A 405 -8.86 -8.42 -35.98
N GLY A 406 -9.34 -9.32 -36.82
CA GLY A 406 -10.76 -9.41 -37.18
C GLY A 406 -11.22 -8.21 -38.00
N PRO A 407 -12.54 -8.07 -38.29
CA PRO A 407 -13.07 -6.93 -39.02
C PRO A 407 -13.15 -5.66 -38.15
N GLN A 408 -13.02 -4.50 -38.81
CA GLN A 408 -13.24 -3.21 -38.19
C GLN A 408 -14.75 -2.92 -38.14
N TYR A 409 -15.21 -2.42 -37.00
CA TYR A 409 -16.61 -2.07 -36.74
C TYR A 409 -16.79 -0.55 -36.69
N ALA A 410 -17.72 -0.04 -37.51
CA ALA A 410 -18.18 1.33 -37.45
C ALA A 410 -19.27 1.49 -36.36
N ILE A 411 -19.50 2.73 -35.93
CA ILE A 411 -20.56 3.07 -35.01
C ILE A 411 -21.90 3.11 -35.77
N GLY A 412 -22.88 2.39 -35.22
CA GLY A 412 -24.29 2.41 -35.68
C GLY A 412 -25.11 3.45 -34.91
N LYS A 413 -26.15 3.00 -34.21
CA LYS A 413 -26.97 3.88 -33.37
C LYS A 413 -26.40 4.05 -31.99
N VAL A 414 -26.38 5.29 -31.49
CA VAL A 414 -26.05 5.60 -30.10
C VAL A 414 -27.32 6.03 -29.38
N MET A 415 -27.63 5.38 -28.27
CA MET A 415 -28.85 5.58 -27.53
C MET A 415 -28.61 5.74 -26.03
N LEU A 416 -29.43 6.59 -25.42
CA LEU A 416 -29.52 6.72 -23.95
C LEU A 416 -30.86 6.12 -23.51
N LYS A 417 -30.85 5.23 -22.53
CA LYS A 417 -32.08 4.58 -21.99
C LYS A 417 -32.03 4.54 -20.46
N GLY A 418 -33.20 4.61 -19.86
CA GLY A 418 -33.36 4.51 -18.40
C GLY A 418 -33.76 5.84 -17.76
N ASP A 419 -33.22 6.10 -16.58
CA ASP A 419 -33.61 7.24 -15.74
C ASP A 419 -32.84 8.52 -16.13
N LEU A 420 -33.43 9.36 -16.99
CA LEU A 420 -32.79 10.60 -17.42
C LEU A 420 -33.10 11.75 -16.44
N ILE A 421 -32.10 12.48 -15.99
CA ILE A 421 -32.22 13.65 -15.06
C ILE A 421 -32.06 14.99 -15.76
N LYS A 422 -31.65 14.98 -17.02
CA LYS A 422 -31.49 16.13 -17.89
C LYS A 422 -32.13 15.82 -19.23
N ASP A 423 -32.28 16.82 -20.07
CA ASP A 423 -32.76 16.63 -21.43
C ASP A 423 -31.83 15.67 -22.19
N VAL A 424 -32.46 14.81 -23.03
CA VAL A 424 -31.77 13.79 -23.80
C VAL A 424 -30.70 14.42 -24.70
N ASP A 425 -31.04 15.54 -25.33
CA ASP A 425 -30.13 16.22 -26.24
C ASP A 425 -28.91 16.81 -25.52
N GLU A 426 -29.10 17.33 -24.30
CA GLU A 426 -27.98 17.81 -23.46
C GLU A 426 -27.02 16.66 -23.08
N LEU A 427 -27.59 15.53 -22.66
CA LEU A 427 -26.78 14.35 -22.32
C LEU A 427 -26.09 13.77 -23.56
N TYR A 428 -26.81 13.75 -24.70
CA TYR A 428 -26.29 13.23 -25.96
C TYR A 428 -25.11 14.07 -26.47
N GLN A 429 -25.18 15.40 -26.38
CA GLN A 429 -24.10 16.32 -26.75
C GLN A 429 -22.81 16.13 -25.89
N SER A 430 -22.96 15.60 -24.67
CA SER A 430 -21.82 15.29 -23.79
C SER A 430 -21.05 14.05 -24.22
N LEU A 431 -21.65 13.18 -25.06
CA LEU A 431 -21.02 11.95 -25.52
C LEU A 431 -19.97 12.23 -26.61
N LYS A 432 -18.76 11.79 -26.37
CA LYS A 432 -17.66 11.90 -27.33
C LYS A 432 -17.77 10.86 -28.44
N ILE A 433 -18.34 9.69 -28.13
CA ILE A 433 -18.51 8.58 -29.07
C ILE A 433 -19.30 8.97 -30.32
N THR A 434 -20.19 9.94 -30.22
CA THR A 434 -20.98 10.47 -31.34
C THR A 434 -20.13 11.15 -32.43
N LYS A 435 -18.90 11.54 -32.11
CA LYS A 435 -17.93 12.17 -33.01
C LYS A 435 -16.94 11.17 -33.61
N GLU A 436 -16.94 9.92 -33.12
CA GLU A 436 -16.09 8.87 -33.62
C GLU A 436 -16.71 8.19 -34.85
N LYS A 437 -15.87 7.72 -35.75
CA LYS A 437 -16.33 7.00 -36.96
C LYS A 437 -16.37 5.50 -36.73
N VAL A 438 -15.44 4.99 -35.93
CA VAL A 438 -15.28 3.57 -35.61
C VAL A 438 -15.48 3.35 -34.12
N TYR A 439 -15.78 2.12 -33.76
CA TYR A 439 -15.87 1.72 -32.35
C TYR A 439 -14.59 2.09 -31.60
N ASN A 440 -14.77 2.73 -30.45
CA ASN A 440 -13.67 3.10 -29.56
C ASN A 440 -14.05 2.78 -28.11
N ARG A 441 -13.46 1.72 -27.58
CA ARG A 441 -13.78 1.22 -26.23
C ARG A 441 -13.46 2.24 -25.14
N GLU A 442 -12.34 2.97 -25.28
CA GLU A 442 -11.92 3.96 -24.29
C GLU A 442 -12.86 5.15 -24.26
N VAL A 443 -13.31 5.61 -25.43
CA VAL A 443 -14.29 6.70 -25.52
C VAL A 443 -15.63 6.29 -24.92
N ILE A 444 -16.12 5.07 -25.23
CA ILE A 444 -17.36 4.55 -24.63
C ILE A 444 -17.28 4.50 -23.11
N ARG A 445 -16.14 4.01 -22.58
CA ARG A 445 -15.90 3.99 -21.13
C ARG A 445 -15.83 5.39 -20.54
N SER A 446 -15.11 6.31 -21.23
CA SER A 446 -15.01 7.72 -20.83
C SER A 446 -16.39 8.39 -20.78
N ASP A 447 -17.25 8.11 -21.75
CA ASP A 447 -18.60 8.65 -21.82
C ASP A 447 -19.47 8.10 -20.68
N ALA A 448 -19.43 6.78 -20.44
CA ALA A 448 -20.14 6.17 -19.30
C ALA A 448 -19.70 6.79 -17.96
N LEU A 449 -18.40 7.01 -17.77
CA LEU A 449 -17.87 7.68 -16.57
C LEU A 449 -18.32 9.15 -16.50
N SER A 450 -18.31 9.87 -17.62
CA SER A 450 -18.75 11.27 -17.68
C SER A 450 -20.26 11.40 -17.36
N LEU A 451 -21.07 10.49 -17.88
CA LEU A 451 -22.49 10.40 -17.51
C LEU A 451 -22.63 10.11 -16.01
N SER A 452 -21.91 9.11 -15.49
CA SER A 452 -21.94 8.79 -14.06
C SER A 452 -21.51 9.99 -13.20
N GLU A 453 -20.52 10.79 -13.63
CA GLU A 453 -20.11 12.03 -12.93
C GLU A 453 -21.23 13.06 -12.90
N ILE A 454 -21.97 13.26 -13.99
CA ILE A 454 -23.12 14.18 -14.05
C ILE A 454 -24.20 13.79 -13.01
N TYR A 455 -24.52 12.52 -12.94
CA TYR A 455 -25.53 12.01 -11.98
C TYR A 455 -25.02 12.07 -10.55
N SER A 456 -23.77 11.64 -10.32
CA SER A 456 -23.18 11.65 -8.99
C SER A 456 -23.07 13.07 -8.42
N ASP A 457 -22.80 14.06 -9.27
CA ASP A 457 -22.81 15.48 -8.86
C ASP A 457 -24.21 16.00 -8.57
N GLY A 458 -25.24 15.36 -9.15
CA GLY A 458 -26.66 15.61 -8.86
C GLY A 458 -27.18 14.93 -7.60
N GLY A 459 -26.33 14.21 -6.85
CA GLY A 459 -26.68 13.53 -5.61
C GLY A 459 -26.94 12.02 -5.73
N TYR A 460 -26.82 11.44 -6.89
CA TYR A 460 -27.11 10.01 -7.13
C TYR A 460 -25.82 9.17 -6.94
N ALA A 461 -25.55 8.80 -5.69
CA ALA A 461 -24.31 8.11 -5.32
C ALA A 461 -24.15 6.70 -5.94
N PHE A 462 -25.28 6.04 -6.21
CA PHE A 462 -25.33 4.66 -6.68
C PHE A 462 -25.82 4.56 -8.14
N VAL A 463 -25.56 5.62 -8.91
CA VAL A 463 -25.88 5.58 -10.34
C VAL A 463 -25.06 4.50 -11.03
N ASP A 464 -25.73 3.67 -11.81
CA ASP A 464 -25.11 2.72 -12.73
C ASP A 464 -25.33 3.16 -14.17
N VAL A 465 -24.25 3.32 -14.92
CA VAL A 465 -24.26 3.64 -16.34
C VAL A 465 -23.53 2.52 -17.08
N SER A 466 -24.30 1.60 -17.60
CA SER A 466 -23.79 0.40 -18.26
C SER A 466 -23.91 0.53 -19.77
N PRO A 467 -22.80 0.58 -20.54
CA PRO A 467 -22.81 0.56 -21.99
C PRO A 467 -23.11 -0.86 -22.49
N GLU A 468 -24.23 -1.04 -23.18
CA GLU A 468 -24.59 -2.26 -23.92
C GLU A 468 -24.16 -2.08 -25.39
N ILE A 469 -23.38 -3.04 -25.90
CA ILE A 469 -22.87 -3.04 -27.25
C ILE A 469 -23.48 -4.23 -27.98
N LYS A 470 -24.19 -3.97 -29.09
CA LYS A 470 -24.79 -5.01 -29.92
C LYS A 470 -24.39 -4.83 -31.38
N GLU A 471 -24.20 -5.93 -32.07
CA GLU A 471 -24.04 -5.86 -33.52
C GLU A 471 -25.31 -5.28 -34.11
N GLY A 472 -25.18 -4.24 -34.93
CA GLY A 472 -26.30 -3.55 -35.57
C GLY A 472 -26.87 -4.34 -36.75
N ASP A 473 -27.98 -3.83 -37.34
CA ASP A 473 -28.66 -4.43 -38.47
C ASP A 473 -27.80 -4.50 -39.74
N LYS A 474 -26.72 -3.73 -39.80
CA LYS A 474 -25.78 -3.71 -40.94
C LYS A 474 -24.49 -4.43 -40.54
N GLU A 475 -23.89 -5.14 -41.49
CA GLU A 475 -22.62 -5.81 -41.34
C GLU A 475 -21.53 -4.85 -40.88
N HIS A 476 -20.72 -5.27 -39.91
CA HIS A 476 -19.63 -4.50 -39.29
C HIS A 476 -20.06 -3.14 -38.71
N LYS A 477 -21.28 -3.04 -38.15
CA LYS A 477 -21.70 -1.90 -37.32
C LYS A 477 -22.09 -2.35 -35.94
N VAL A 478 -21.87 -1.48 -34.97
CA VAL A 478 -22.29 -1.73 -33.58
C VAL A 478 -23.16 -0.60 -33.06
N ASP A 479 -24.28 -0.99 -32.48
CA ASP A 479 -25.18 -0.09 -31.76
C ASP A 479 -24.76 -0.04 -30.28
N ILE A 480 -24.71 1.16 -29.73
CA ILE A 480 -24.29 1.43 -28.36
C ILE A 480 -25.45 2.00 -27.58
N THR A 481 -25.87 1.34 -26.53
CA THR A 481 -26.91 1.82 -25.64
C THR A 481 -26.35 2.04 -24.23
N TYR A 482 -26.31 3.28 -23.77
CA TYR A 482 -26.01 3.58 -22.38
C TYR A 482 -27.27 3.41 -21.55
N ARG A 483 -27.32 2.36 -20.75
CA ARG A 483 -28.43 2.11 -19.81
C ARG A 483 -28.11 2.79 -18.49
N ILE A 484 -28.99 3.67 -18.05
CA ILE A 484 -28.81 4.49 -16.84
C ILE A 484 -29.84 4.08 -15.79
N LEU A 485 -29.33 3.68 -14.63
CA LEU A 485 -30.11 3.44 -13.42
C LEU A 485 -29.64 4.44 -12.36
N LYS A 486 -30.42 5.50 -12.13
CA LYS A 486 -29.96 6.62 -11.27
C LYS A 486 -29.95 6.29 -9.79
N GLY A 487 -30.80 5.37 -9.33
CA GLY A 487 -30.99 5.13 -7.91
C GLY A 487 -31.64 6.30 -7.15
N LYS A 488 -31.48 6.34 -5.84
CA LYS A 488 -31.97 7.43 -4.98
C LYS A 488 -30.92 8.51 -4.81
N LYS A 489 -31.37 9.75 -4.51
CA LYS A 489 -30.47 10.81 -4.05
C LYS A 489 -29.99 10.51 -2.64
N VAL A 490 -28.69 10.67 -2.40
CA VAL A 490 -28.06 10.34 -1.13
C VAL A 490 -27.41 11.57 -0.51
N ARG A 491 -27.53 11.72 0.80
CA ARG A 491 -26.84 12.76 1.60
C ARG A 491 -25.79 12.14 2.49
N PHE A 492 -24.78 12.92 2.82
CA PHE A 492 -23.83 12.52 3.85
C PHE A 492 -24.42 12.73 5.24
N GLU A 493 -24.80 11.66 5.92
CA GLU A 493 -25.29 11.69 7.31
C GLU A 493 -24.17 12.13 8.26
N ARG A 494 -23.01 11.51 8.13
CA ARG A 494 -21.85 11.75 9.00
C ARG A 494 -20.54 11.56 8.23
N ILE A 495 -19.54 12.34 8.58
CA ILE A 495 -18.14 12.17 8.14
C ILE A 495 -17.32 11.71 9.34
N LYS A 496 -16.90 10.46 9.33
CA LYS A 496 -16.06 9.86 10.36
C LYS A 496 -14.60 9.89 9.91
N ILE A 497 -13.72 10.40 10.76
CA ILE A 497 -12.26 10.42 10.51
C ILE A 497 -11.59 9.59 11.59
N THR A 498 -10.66 8.72 11.18
CA THR A 498 -9.94 7.80 12.07
C THR A 498 -8.48 7.67 11.65
N GLY A 499 -7.59 7.35 12.61
CA GLY A 499 -6.16 7.16 12.37
C GLY A 499 -5.35 8.47 12.36
N ASN A 500 -5.98 9.59 12.75
CA ASN A 500 -5.33 10.90 12.85
C ASN A 500 -4.89 11.17 14.30
N ASP A 501 -3.90 10.42 14.79
CA ASP A 501 -3.46 10.47 16.18
C ASP A 501 -2.70 11.78 16.52
N ARG A 502 -1.99 12.35 15.54
CA ARG A 502 -1.23 13.61 15.65
C ARG A 502 -1.95 14.77 15.00
N THR A 503 -2.54 14.55 13.81
CA THR A 503 -3.20 15.61 13.03
C THR A 503 -4.57 15.89 13.62
N ARG A 504 -4.83 17.16 13.91
CA ARG A 504 -6.14 17.59 14.43
C ARG A 504 -7.24 17.37 13.40
N ASP A 505 -8.40 16.89 13.83
CA ASP A 505 -9.56 16.60 12.97
C ASP A 505 -9.91 17.79 12.05
N LYS A 506 -9.87 19.01 12.57
CA LYS A 506 -10.17 20.22 11.78
C LYS A 506 -9.21 20.41 10.58
N VAL A 507 -7.97 19.94 10.66
CA VAL A 507 -7.00 20.06 9.56
C VAL A 507 -7.42 19.20 8.39
N ILE A 508 -8.02 18.06 8.67
CA ILE A 508 -8.56 17.14 7.67
C ILE A 508 -9.88 17.65 7.14
N ARG A 509 -10.81 18.02 8.03
CA ARG A 509 -12.17 18.50 7.65
C ARG A 509 -12.16 19.71 6.74
N ARG A 510 -11.27 20.67 6.98
CA ARG A 510 -11.19 21.89 6.15
C ARG A 510 -10.76 21.63 4.69
N GLU A 511 -10.12 20.51 4.42
CA GLU A 511 -9.73 20.09 3.08
C GLU A 511 -10.87 19.40 2.33
N LEU A 512 -11.90 18.95 3.04
CA LEU A 512 -13.06 18.30 2.45
C LEU A 512 -13.93 19.34 1.72
N LYS A 513 -14.40 18.99 0.55
CA LYS A 513 -15.39 19.76 -0.22
C LYS A 513 -16.81 19.25 -0.01
N VAL A 514 -16.95 18.12 0.69
CA VAL A 514 -18.20 17.52 1.14
C VAL A 514 -18.46 17.93 2.59
N ILE A 515 -19.74 18.05 2.94
CA ILE A 515 -20.19 18.43 4.28
C ILE A 515 -21.29 17.48 4.74
N GLU A 516 -21.42 17.28 6.05
CA GLU A 516 -22.53 16.55 6.64
C GLU A 516 -23.87 17.23 6.31
N GLY A 517 -24.92 16.45 6.01
CA GLY A 517 -26.21 16.95 5.52
C GLY A 517 -26.23 17.32 4.03
N GLY A 518 -25.07 17.45 3.40
CA GLY A 518 -24.96 17.78 1.99
C GLY A 518 -25.22 16.59 1.08
N TYR A 519 -25.74 16.84 -0.14
CA TYR A 519 -25.90 15.80 -1.14
C TYR A 519 -24.56 15.27 -1.62
N PHE A 520 -24.54 13.98 -1.97
CA PHE A 520 -23.40 13.33 -2.58
C PHE A 520 -22.95 14.10 -3.84
N SER A 521 -21.66 14.19 -4.04
CA SER A 521 -21.05 14.68 -5.27
C SER A 521 -19.71 13.98 -5.47
N GLY A 522 -19.62 13.23 -6.56
CA GLY A 522 -18.40 12.51 -6.91
C GLY A 522 -17.21 13.42 -7.11
N ASN A 523 -17.42 14.55 -7.78
CA ASN A 523 -16.37 15.57 -7.99
C ASN A 523 -15.89 16.20 -6.68
N LYS A 524 -16.80 16.56 -5.77
CA LYS A 524 -16.42 17.12 -4.48
C LYS A 524 -15.65 16.09 -3.65
N LEU A 525 -16.05 14.83 -3.67
CA LEU A 525 -15.38 13.75 -2.98
C LEU A 525 -13.97 13.50 -3.55
N LYS A 526 -13.84 13.43 -4.88
CA LYS A 526 -12.56 13.30 -5.58
C LYS A 526 -11.61 14.47 -5.26
N ARG A 527 -12.12 15.71 -5.27
CA ARG A 527 -11.34 16.89 -4.88
C ARG A 527 -10.92 16.84 -3.40
N SER A 528 -11.78 16.35 -2.51
CA SER A 528 -11.47 16.13 -1.10
C SER A 528 -10.30 15.15 -0.94
N THR A 529 -10.37 14.01 -1.63
CA THR A 529 -9.29 13.02 -1.64
C THR A 529 -7.97 13.62 -2.14
N GLN A 530 -8.02 14.34 -3.25
CA GLN A 530 -6.84 15.00 -3.81
C GLN A 530 -6.24 16.05 -2.88
N ASN A 531 -7.09 16.82 -2.18
CA ASN A 531 -6.62 17.79 -1.20
C ASN A 531 -5.91 17.13 -0.03
N LEU A 532 -6.48 16.04 0.51
CA LEU A 532 -5.86 15.29 1.60
C LEU A 532 -4.50 14.70 1.19
N HIS A 533 -4.41 14.09 0.02
CA HIS A 533 -3.10 13.61 -0.50
C HIS A 533 -2.10 14.75 -0.71
N ARG A 534 -2.57 15.93 -1.15
CA ARG A 534 -1.71 17.10 -1.40
C ARG A 534 -1.10 17.67 -0.13
N LEU A 535 -1.70 17.45 1.04
CA LEU A 535 -1.11 17.85 2.31
C LEU A 535 0.26 17.20 2.54
N GLY A 536 0.46 15.96 2.07
CA GLY A 536 1.69 15.22 2.25
C GLY A 536 1.93 14.77 3.71
N PHE A 537 0.89 14.76 4.55
CA PHE A 537 0.96 14.37 5.96
C PHE A 537 0.66 12.88 6.15
N PHE A 538 0.08 12.25 5.13
CA PHE A 538 -0.48 10.91 5.22
C PHE A 538 0.22 9.96 4.25
N GLU A 539 0.55 8.78 4.75
CA GLU A 539 1.07 7.67 3.94
C GLU A 539 -0.04 7.05 3.10
N THR A 540 -1.21 6.84 3.74
CA THR A 540 -2.41 6.38 3.05
C THR A 540 -3.63 7.19 3.48
N VAL A 541 -4.55 7.41 2.55
CA VAL A 541 -5.87 8.01 2.76
C VAL A 541 -6.88 7.11 2.09
N GLU A 542 -7.63 6.37 2.89
CA GLU A 542 -8.70 5.50 2.41
C GLU A 542 -10.04 6.16 2.69
N ILE A 543 -10.81 6.37 1.65
CA ILE A 543 -12.14 6.99 1.74
C ILE A 543 -13.17 5.95 1.32
N ASN A 544 -13.94 5.49 2.28
CA ASN A 544 -14.99 4.50 2.10
C ASN A 544 -16.36 5.11 2.39
N THR A 545 -17.37 4.63 1.70
CA THR A 545 -18.76 5.00 1.96
C THR A 545 -19.50 3.81 2.53
N LYS A 546 -20.26 4.02 3.60
CA LYS A 546 -21.13 3.02 4.23
C LYS A 546 -22.56 3.48 4.19
N LYS A 547 -23.50 2.54 4.20
CA LYS A 547 -24.93 2.85 4.30
C LYS A 547 -25.18 3.59 5.63
N GLY A 548 -25.96 4.67 5.59
CA GLY A 548 -26.42 5.43 6.74
C GLY A 548 -27.69 4.85 7.36
N SER A 549 -28.40 5.67 8.11
CA SER A 549 -29.65 5.30 8.81
C SER A 549 -30.78 4.96 7.84
N SER A 550 -30.74 5.45 6.61
CA SER A 550 -31.69 5.17 5.55
C SER A 550 -31.01 4.91 4.21
N ASP A 551 -31.79 4.49 3.20
CA ASP A 551 -31.28 4.32 1.82
C ASP A 551 -30.91 5.65 1.13
N GLU A 552 -31.31 6.78 1.70
CA GLU A 552 -31.03 8.13 1.21
C GLU A 552 -29.88 8.79 1.98
N GLU A 553 -29.24 8.06 2.89
CA GLU A 553 -28.16 8.54 3.73
C GLU A 553 -26.93 7.63 3.67
N MET A 554 -25.75 8.23 3.72
CA MET A 554 -24.48 7.52 3.76
C MET A 554 -23.52 8.12 4.76
N ILE A 555 -22.72 7.27 5.34
CA ILE A 555 -21.60 7.65 6.21
C ILE A 555 -20.31 7.64 5.37
N LEU A 556 -19.60 8.74 5.39
CA LEU A 556 -18.26 8.83 4.82
C LEU A 556 -17.23 8.43 5.88
N ASP A 557 -16.54 7.32 5.67
CA ASP A 557 -15.51 6.81 6.57
C ASP A 557 -14.14 7.09 5.95
N ILE A 558 -13.39 8.00 6.57
CA ILE A 558 -12.05 8.41 6.14
C ILE A 558 -11.06 7.79 7.11
N HIS A 559 -10.33 6.78 6.64
CA HIS A 559 -9.27 6.16 7.41
C HIS A 559 -7.91 6.66 6.92
N ILE A 560 -7.11 7.18 7.84
CA ILE A 560 -5.83 7.82 7.55
C ILE A 560 -4.72 7.06 8.26
N LYS A 561 -3.63 6.84 7.55
CA LYS A 561 -2.35 6.44 8.13
C LYS A 561 -1.39 7.62 8.03
N GLU A 562 -0.99 8.16 9.17
CA GLU A 562 -0.08 9.30 9.21
C GLU A 562 1.34 8.92 8.81
N GLY A 563 1.95 9.75 7.96
CA GLY A 563 3.34 9.65 7.55
C GLY A 563 4.28 10.57 8.35
N PRO A 564 5.58 10.46 8.14
CA PRO A 564 6.55 11.40 8.70
C PRO A 564 6.34 12.78 8.06
N THR A 565 6.20 13.82 8.89
CA THR A 565 6.03 15.22 8.44
C THR A 565 7.28 16.06 8.65
N GLY A 566 8.29 15.52 9.32
CA GLY A 566 9.64 16.08 9.41
C GLY A 566 10.48 15.65 8.21
N MET A 567 11.24 16.56 7.64
CA MET A 567 12.10 16.31 6.51
C MET A 567 13.45 17.01 6.71
N LEU A 568 14.52 16.26 6.54
CA LEU A 568 15.89 16.76 6.40
C LEU A 568 16.29 16.56 4.93
N SER A 569 16.61 17.65 4.25
CA SER A 569 17.06 17.62 2.86
C SER A 569 18.46 18.19 2.75
N PHE A 570 19.31 17.47 2.06
CA PHE A 570 20.62 17.90 1.66
C PHE A 570 20.68 17.90 0.13
N GLY A 571 21.19 18.99 -0.44
CA GLY A 571 21.32 19.13 -1.90
C GLY A 571 22.67 19.72 -2.28
N ILE A 572 23.25 19.21 -3.35
CA ILE A 572 24.42 19.79 -4.01
C ILE A 572 23.97 20.18 -5.41
N GLY A 573 24.29 21.37 -5.83
CA GLY A 573 24.00 21.89 -7.14
C GLY A 573 25.21 22.59 -7.74
N TYR A 574 25.07 22.98 -9.00
CA TYR A 574 26.00 23.84 -9.69
C TYR A 574 25.24 24.75 -10.64
N SER A 575 25.65 25.98 -10.74
CA SER A 575 25.15 26.91 -11.77
C SER A 575 26.31 27.73 -12.35
N SER A 576 26.13 28.23 -13.59
CA SER A 576 27.09 29.10 -14.23
C SER A 576 27.28 30.47 -13.53
N VAL A 577 26.31 30.85 -12.69
CA VAL A 577 26.32 32.14 -11.96
C VAL A 577 26.92 32.01 -10.56
N GLU A 578 26.48 31.02 -9.79
CA GLU A 578 26.88 30.88 -8.36
C GLU A 578 27.91 29.74 -8.17
N HIS A 579 28.32 29.04 -9.23
CA HIS A 579 29.22 27.88 -9.20
C HIS A 579 28.66 26.74 -8.34
N ALA A 580 29.47 26.16 -7.46
CA ALA A 580 29.02 25.10 -6.59
C ALA A 580 28.06 25.62 -5.51
N ILE A 581 26.94 24.94 -5.32
CA ILE A 581 25.90 25.31 -4.35
C ILE A 581 25.64 24.10 -3.46
N GLY A 582 25.80 24.31 -2.13
CA GLY A 582 25.37 23.38 -1.10
C GLY A 582 24.08 23.89 -0.45
N THR A 583 23.07 23.03 -0.30
CA THR A 583 21.84 23.39 0.40
C THR A 583 21.57 22.40 1.52
N LEU A 584 21.17 22.92 2.67
CA LEU A 584 20.65 22.14 3.80
C LEU A 584 19.31 22.71 4.19
N GLN A 585 18.29 21.86 4.31
CA GLN A 585 16.97 22.28 4.75
C GLN A 585 16.42 21.28 5.76
N ILE A 586 15.98 21.82 6.89
CA ILE A 586 15.20 21.10 7.89
C ILE A 586 13.79 21.67 7.83
N SER A 587 12.77 20.84 7.73
CA SER A 587 11.39 21.29 7.75
C SER A 587 10.51 20.35 8.55
N GLN A 588 9.56 20.94 9.27
CA GLN A 588 8.49 20.24 9.95
C GLN A 588 7.17 20.73 9.38
N ASN A 589 6.54 19.91 8.59
CA ASN A 589 5.18 20.13 8.11
C ASN A 589 4.18 19.57 9.12
N ASN A 590 3.00 20.18 9.24
CA ASN A 590 2.01 19.78 10.24
C ASN A 590 2.51 19.92 11.69
N LEU A 591 3.16 21.05 11.99
CA LEU A 591 3.67 21.37 13.32
C LEU A 591 2.55 21.27 14.37
N PHE A 592 2.78 20.49 15.44
CA PHE A 592 1.80 20.19 16.50
C PHE A 592 0.43 19.70 16.00
N GLY A 593 0.40 19.05 14.82
CA GLY A 593 -0.85 18.55 14.21
C GLY A 593 -1.81 19.65 13.72
N ARG A 594 -1.34 20.90 13.59
CA ARG A 594 -2.18 22.06 13.21
C ARG A 594 -2.16 22.36 11.73
N GLY A 595 -1.37 21.61 10.93
CA GLY A 595 -1.17 21.88 9.50
C GLY A 595 -0.22 23.05 9.23
N GLN A 596 0.43 23.60 10.26
CA GLN A 596 1.44 24.64 10.16
C GLN A 596 2.76 24.07 9.67
N SER A 597 3.58 24.88 9.01
CA SER A 597 4.91 24.50 8.56
C SER A 597 5.99 25.42 9.13
N LEU A 598 7.06 24.83 9.63
CA LEU A 598 8.28 25.53 10.05
C LEU A 598 9.45 24.95 9.27
N SER A 599 10.26 25.79 8.67
CA SER A 599 11.46 25.35 7.93
C SER A 599 12.64 26.30 8.14
N ALA A 600 13.82 25.72 8.26
CA ALA A 600 15.10 26.41 8.23
C ALA A 600 15.90 25.93 7.03
N LYS A 601 16.38 26.87 6.22
CA LYS A 601 17.16 26.58 5.00
C LYS A 601 18.46 27.38 5.03
N ALA A 602 19.57 26.69 4.76
CA ALA A 602 20.86 27.27 4.45
C ALA A 602 21.25 26.91 3.01
N SER A 603 21.70 27.91 2.25
CA SER A 603 22.21 27.73 0.89
C SER A 603 23.53 28.48 0.78
N LEU A 604 24.59 27.76 0.52
CA LEU A 604 25.97 28.26 0.48
C LEU A 604 26.52 28.05 -0.92
N SER A 605 27.09 29.07 -1.47
CA SER A 605 27.78 29.05 -2.79
C SER A 605 29.00 29.96 -2.79
N ASN A 606 29.75 29.95 -3.89
CA ASN A 606 30.91 30.82 -4.02
C ASN A 606 30.58 32.32 -4.01
N LYS A 607 29.37 32.69 -4.53
CA LYS A 607 28.94 34.07 -4.66
C LYS A 607 27.79 34.46 -3.73
N ALA A 608 27.20 33.49 -2.98
CA ALA A 608 26.04 33.82 -2.13
C ALA A 608 25.88 32.87 -0.95
N ASN A 609 25.65 33.44 0.22
CA ASN A 609 25.28 32.74 1.43
C ASN A 609 23.87 33.15 1.85
N ARG A 610 22.94 32.18 2.02
CA ARG A 610 21.54 32.50 2.31
C ARG A 610 21.01 31.62 3.44
N TYR A 611 20.61 32.21 4.52
CA TYR A 611 19.94 31.60 5.64
C TYR A 611 18.49 32.10 5.69
N THR A 612 17.55 31.20 5.83
CA THR A 612 16.12 31.56 5.87
C THR A 612 15.40 30.68 6.88
N LEU A 613 14.67 31.31 7.78
CA LEU A 613 13.71 30.67 8.69
C LEU A 613 12.30 31.08 8.26
N SER A 614 11.45 30.11 7.95
CA SER A 614 10.08 30.33 7.47
C SER A 614 9.06 29.61 8.34
N PHE A 615 8.02 30.32 8.75
CA PHE A 615 6.82 29.77 9.39
C PHE A 615 5.62 30.07 8.50
N ILE A 616 4.73 29.11 8.32
CA ILE A 616 3.50 29.26 7.52
C ILE A 616 2.32 28.64 8.25
N GLU A 617 1.27 29.46 8.47
CA GLU A 617 -0.07 29.03 8.84
C GLU A 617 -0.96 29.05 7.59
N PRO A 618 -1.36 27.91 7.03
CA PRO A 618 -2.13 27.88 5.77
C PRO A 618 -3.60 28.27 5.94
N TRP A 619 -4.15 28.25 7.18
CA TRP A 619 -5.55 28.52 7.47
C TRP A 619 -5.69 29.43 8.69
N LEU A 620 -5.26 30.68 8.53
CA LEU A 620 -5.35 31.68 9.60
C LEU A 620 -6.82 31.91 9.99
N PHE A 621 -7.11 31.80 11.29
CA PHE A 621 -8.48 31.88 11.85
C PHE A 621 -9.46 30.87 11.24
N ASP A 622 -8.97 29.69 10.85
CA ASP A 622 -9.74 28.61 10.18
C ASP A 622 -10.43 29.07 8.87
N LYS A 623 -9.91 30.14 8.25
CA LYS A 623 -10.30 30.60 6.91
C LYS A 623 -9.25 30.24 5.88
N PRO A 624 -9.58 30.13 4.58
CA PRO A 624 -8.62 29.83 3.52
C PRO A 624 -7.67 31.03 3.24
N LEU A 625 -7.14 31.60 4.32
CA LEU A 625 -6.19 32.70 4.36
C LEU A 625 -4.87 32.12 4.90
N SER A 626 -3.85 32.05 4.07
CA SER A 626 -2.51 31.69 4.54
C SER A 626 -1.78 32.90 5.09
N ALA A 627 -1.11 32.75 6.23
CA ALA A 627 -0.18 33.72 6.77
C ALA A 627 1.21 33.12 6.92
N GLY A 628 2.25 33.87 6.62
CA GLY A 628 3.63 33.37 6.74
C GLY A 628 4.55 34.47 7.24
N ILE A 629 5.61 34.06 7.91
CA ILE A 629 6.70 34.90 8.35
C ILE A 629 8.01 34.29 7.89
N ASP A 630 8.82 35.06 7.16
CA ASP A 630 10.20 34.66 6.84
C ASP A 630 11.15 35.62 7.59
N LEU A 631 12.20 35.05 8.16
CA LEU A 631 13.37 35.80 8.65
C LEU A 631 14.56 35.30 7.83
N TYR A 632 15.38 36.22 7.39
CA TYR A 632 16.51 35.87 6.53
C TYR A 632 17.75 36.68 6.81
N ASP A 633 18.88 36.07 6.49
CA ASP A 633 20.21 36.67 6.45
C ASP A 633 20.87 36.21 5.18
N TRP A 634 21.04 37.14 4.22
CA TRP A 634 21.53 36.85 2.88
C TRP A 634 22.74 37.71 2.58
N GLU A 635 23.75 37.11 2.00
CA GLU A 635 24.92 37.75 1.45
C GLU A 635 25.04 37.41 -0.02
N TYR A 636 25.36 38.37 -0.85
CA TYR A 636 25.60 38.15 -2.27
C TYR A 636 26.74 39.04 -2.76
N GLU A 637 27.75 38.44 -3.37
CA GLU A 637 28.90 39.07 -3.96
C GLU A 637 28.62 39.39 -5.43
N TYR A 638 28.49 40.66 -5.75
CA TYR A 638 28.49 41.17 -7.12
C TYR A 638 29.93 41.48 -7.56
N ASP A 639 30.14 41.73 -8.82
CA ASP A 639 31.48 41.99 -9.33
C ASP A 639 32.00 43.34 -8.80
N GLU A 640 31.13 44.29 -8.50
CA GLU A 640 31.47 45.64 -8.10
C GLU A 640 31.27 45.92 -6.56
N TYR A 641 30.53 45.06 -5.84
CA TYR A 641 30.25 45.24 -4.41
C TYR A 641 29.68 43.99 -3.78
N THR A 642 29.73 43.91 -2.49
CA THR A 642 29.06 42.89 -1.66
C THR A 642 27.79 43.44 -1.06
N LYS A 643 26.67 42.69 -1.13
CA LYS A 643 25.40 43.04 -0.50
C LYS A 643 25.04 42.02 0.59
N GLU A 644 24.99 42.48 1.83
CA GLU A 644 24.37 41.78 2.94
C GLU A 644 22.94 42.26 3.14
N SER A 645 21.98 41.37 3.39
CA SER A 645 20.57 41.68 3.65
C SER A 645 20.05 40.90 4.82
N LYS A 646 19.69 41.61 5.90
CA LYS A 646 19.05 41.03 7.10
C LYS A 646 17.63 41.58 7.22
N GLY A 647 16.65 40.68 7.18
CA GLY A 647 15.29 41.18 7.12
C GLY A 647 14.23 40.14 7.45
N GLY A 648 12.99 40.57 7.28
CA GLY A 648 11.83 39.75 7.48
C GLY A 648 10.70 40.05 6.51
N LYS A 649 9.86 39.09 6.28
CA LYS A 649 8.67 39.18 5.44
C LYS A 649 7.46 38.68 6.18
N VAL A 650 6.35 39.43 6.16
CA VAL A 650 5.03 38.95 6.57
C VAL A 650 4.19 38.78 5.31
N LYS A 651 3.67 37.58 5.11
CA LYS A 651 2.99 37.22 3.87
C LYS A 651 1.56 36.80 4.15
N PHE A 652 0.61 37.27 3.35
CA PHE A 652 -0.76 36.79 3.33
C PHE A 652 -1.12 36.31 1.92
N GLY A 653 -1.80 35.16 1.83
CA GLY A 653 -2.25 34.60 0.57
C GLY A 653 -3.68 34.07 0.69
N PHE A 654 -4.55 34.40 -0.27
CA PHE A 654 -5.96 34.06 -0.25
C PHE A 654 -6.49 33.73 -1.63
N PRO A 655 -7.48 32.82 -1.75
CA PRO A 655 -8.16 32.57 -3.01
C PRO A 655 -9.06 33.75 -3.37
N LEU A 656 -9.18 34.06 -4.66
CA LEU A 656 -10.03 35.17 -5.16
C LEU A 656 -11.41 34.68 -5.67
N GLY A 657 -11.78 33.40 -5.41
CA GLY A 657 -13.06 32.84 -5.88
C GLY A 657 -13.09 32.47 -7.36
N ILE A 658 -12.04 32.76 -8.10
CA ILE A 658 -11.84 32.36 -9.50
C ILE A 658 -10.90 31.17 -9.52
N ASP A 659 -11.23 30.17 -10.33
CA ASP A 659 -10.42 28.95 -10.43
C ASP A 659 -8.94 29.26 -10.72
N PHE A 660 -8.06 28.58 -9.99
CA PHE A 660 -6.61 28.69 -10.08
C PHE A 660 -6.04 30.08 -9.74
N THR A 661 -6.83 31.01 -9.17
CA THR A 661 -6.43 32.41 -8.94
C THR A 661 -6.29 32.70 -7.44
N ARG A 662 -5.16 33.30 -7.08
CA ARG A 662 -4.84 33.67 -5.71
C ARG A 662 -4.37 35.12 -5.65
N GLY A 663 -4.78 35.83 -4.60
CA GLY A 663 -4.23 37.10 -4.19
C GLY A 663 -3.13 36.90 -3.15
N SER A 664 -2.18 37.86 -3.07
CA SER A 664 -1.14 37.89 -2.05
C SER A 664 -0.86 39.33 -1.63
N ILE A 665 -0.53 39.51 -0.35
CA ILE A 665 -0.02 40.75 0.23
C ILE A 665 1.22 40.37 1.04
N ILE A 666 2.33 41.05 0.79
CA ILE A 666 3.61 40.76 1.43
C ILE A 666 4.18 42.11 1.93
N TYR A 667 4.40 42.20 3.24
CA TYR A 667 5.20 43.28 3.81
C TYR A 667 6.64 42.80 3.98
N THR A 668 7.60 43.57 3.49
CA THR A 668 9.04 43.28 3.57
C THR A 668 9.73 44.38 4.33
N TYR A 669 10.55 44.02 5.31
CA TYR A 669 11.50 44.84 5.97
C TYR A 669 12.89 44.29 5.72
N ASP A 670 13.72 45.01 4.97
CA ASP A 670 15.05 44.63 4.51
C ASP A 670 16.08 45.66 4.86
N ASN A 671 16.98 45.32 5.76
CA ASN A 671 18.15 46.14 6.11
C ASN A 671 19.35 45.62 5.33
N SER A 672 19.64 46.26 4.23
CA SER A 672 20.78 45.91 3.38
C SER A 672 22.00 46.72 3.77
N PHE A 673 23.18 46.07 3.76
CA PHE A 673 24.49 46.69 3.95
C PHE A 673 25.33 46.41 2.70
N ILE A 674 25.79 47.50 2.05
CA ILE A 674 26.64 47.43 0.85
C ILE A 674 28.06 47.76 1.27
N SER A 675 28.97 46.81 1.00
CA SER A 675 30.40 46.91 1.31
C SER A 675 31.23 46.52 0.10
N ASP A 676 32.52 46.59 0.23
CA ASP A 676 33.55 46.18 -0.78
C ASP A 676 33.27 46.83 -2.15
N VAL A 677 32.84 48.09 -2.12
CA VAL A 677 32.57 48.87 -3.36
C VAL A 677 33.90 49.20 -4.02
N SER A 678 34.02 48.81 -5.31
CA SER A 678 35.21 49.09 -6.09
C SER A 678 35.48 50.60 -6.17
N GLU A 679 36.72 51.00 -6.05
CA GLU A 679 37.11 52.41 -6.21
C GLU A 679 36.75 52.98 -7.57
N ASP A 680 36.73 52.16 -8.62
CA ASP A 680 36.37 52.50 -9.98
C ASP A 680 34.86 52.35 -10.25
N ALA A 681 34.06 51.96 -9.28
CA ALA A 681 32.61 51.78 -9.43
C ALA A 681 31.89 53.06 -9.83
N SER A 682 30.78 52.91 -10.52
CA SER A 682 29.91 54.05 -10.94
C SER A 682 29.38 54.80 -9.72
N GLN A 683 29.04 56.08 -9.92
CA GLN A 683 28.49 56.90 -8.83
C GLN A 683 27.19 56.31 -8.28
N GLU A 684 26.33 55.68 -9.12
CA GLU A 684 25.11 55.02 -8.67
C GLU A 684 25.34 53.87 -7.70
N ILE A 685 26.46 53.16 -7.89
CA ILE A 685 26.89 52.05 -6.99
C ILE A 685 27.46 52.64 -5.69
N LYS A 686 28.29 53.66 -5.76
CA LYS A 686 28.87 54.36 -4.60
C LYS A 686 27.79 55.00 -3.72
N ASP A 687 26.74 55.56 -4.32
CA ASP A 687 25.63 56.22 -3.62
C ASP A 687 24.81 55.27 -2.73
N VAL A 688 24.93 53.95 -2.93
CA VAL A 688 24.25 52.94 -2.11
C VAL A 688 25.19 52.24 -1.11
N GLU A 689 26.46 52.65 -1.01
CA GLU A 689 27.40 52.16 -0.01
C GLU A 689 26.89 52.35 1.40
N GLY A 690 27.13 51.40 2.28
CA GLY A 690 26.68 51.38 3.65
C GLY A 690 25.24 50.86 3.83
N LYS A 691 24.52 51.40 4.79
CA LYS A 691 23.18 50.93 5.17
C LYS A 691 22.11 51.49 4.24
N ASN A 692 21.21 50.59 3.82
CA ASN A 692 20.04 50.94 3.02
C ASN A 692 18.82 50.17 3.51
N LEU A 693 17.85 50.86 4.06
CA LEU A 693 16.62 50.24 4.58
C LEU A 693 15.52 50.29 3.52
N THR A 694 14.99 49.10 3.18
CA THR A 694 13.79 48.96 2.35
C THR A 694 12.65 48.47 3.21
N SER A 695 11.59 49.27 3.30
CA SER A 695 10.31 48.90 3.90
C SER A 695 9.26 48.93 2.79
N SER A 696 8.73 47.78 2.39
CA SER A 696 7.86 47.68 1.23
C SER A 696 6.62 46.83 1.46
N LEU A 697 5.55 47.14 0.72
CA LEU A 697 4.31 46.39 0.63
C LEU A 697 4.10 45.95 -0.81
N THR A 698 4.12 44.64 -1.03
CA THR A 698 3.87 44.01 -2.33
C THR A 698 2.49 43.40 -2.38
N SER A 699 1.66 43.86 -3.31
CA SER A 699 0.36 43.25 -3.64
C SER A 699 0.47 42.45 -4.93
N GLY A 700 -0.11 41.26 -4.98
CA GLY A 700 0.01 40.40 -6.15
C GLY A 700 -1.26 39.61 -6.44
N ILE A 701 -1.47 39.31 -7.73
CA ILE A 701 -2.48 38.40 -8.25
C ILE A 701 -1.77 37.39 -9.13
N SER A 702 -2.04 36.13 -8.94
CA SER A 702 -1.49 35.04 -9.76
C SER A 702 -2.55 34.02 -10.11
N ARG A 703 -2.62 33.64 -11.40
CA ARG A 703 -3.44 32.53 -11.90
C ARG A 703 -2.54 31.48 -12.51
N ASP A 704 -2.55 30.25 -11.96
CA ASP A 704 -1.75 29.12 -12.44
C ASP A 704 -2.64 27.91 -12.76
N SER A 705 -2.93 27.74 -14.06
CA SER A 705 -3.78 26.66 -14.60
C SER A 705 -2.97 25.56 -15.30
N ARG A 706 -1.65 25.51 -15.07
CA ARG A 706 -0.78 24.51 -15.69
C ARG A 706 -1.16 23.09 -15.24
N ASP A 707 -1.03 22.13 -16.15
CA ASP A 707 -1.23 20.69 -15.89
C ASP A 707 -0.17 20.13 -14.92
N ARG A 708 1.05 20.66 -14.96
CA ARG A 708 2.18 20.26 -14.10
C ARG A 708 2.98 21.51 -13.70
N ARG A 709 3.53 21.49 -12.47
CA ARG A 709 4.40 22.56 -11.99
C ARG A 709 5.72 22.64 -12.77
N PHE A 710 6.32 21.47 -13.04
CA PHE A 710 7.50 21.31 -13.87
C PHE A 710 7.11 20.66 -15.20
N ASN A 711 7.77 21.01 -16.28
CA ASN A 711 7.49 20.52 -17.61
C ASN A 711 6.01 20.63 -18.01
N ALA A 712 5.41 21.80 -17.79
CA ALA A 712 4.03 22.05 -18.17
C ALA A 712 3.83 21.91 -19.67
N ARG A 713 2.77 21.22 -20.09
CA ARG A 713 2.43 21.01 -21.50
C ARG A 713 1.15 21.76 -21.88
N LYS A 714 0.29 22.01 -20.91
CA LYS A 714 -1.02 22.67 -21.10
C LYS A 714 -1.29 23.67 -19.99
N GLY A 715 -2.01 24.72 -20.36
CA GLY A 715 -2.46 25.74 -19.41
C GLY A 715 -1.63 27.01 -19.45
N SER A 716 -1.74 27.83 -18.41
CA SER A 716 -1.03 29.12 -18.35
C SER A 716 -0.65 29.48 -16.93
N ILE A 717 0.35 30.33 -16.79
CA ILE A 717 0.64 31.05 -15.55
C ILE A 717 0.72 32.54 -15.84
N ASN A 718 -0.10 33.33 -15.16
CA ASN A 718 -0.18 34.77 -15.32
C ASN A 718 -0.06 35.41 -13.95
N SER A 719 0.77 36.43 -13.80
CA SER A 719 0.93 37.12 -12.53
C SER A 719 1.18 38.64 -12.75
N LEU A 720 0.64 39.42 -11.85
CA LEU A 720 0.89 40.84 -11.71
C LEU A 720 1.25 41.11 -10.26
N THR A 721 2.34 41.82 -10.02
CA THR A 721 2.74 42.29 -8.70
C THR A 721 3.06 43.77 -8.72
N VAL A 722 2.66 44.45 -7.68
CA VAL A 722 2.95 45.89 -7.43
C VAL A 722 3.59 45.97 -6.06
N GLU A 723 4.80 46.46 -6.01
CA GLU A 723 5.57 46.70 -4.80
C GLU A 723 5.72 48.18 -4.55
N TYR A 724 5.26 48.63 -3.40
CA TYR A 724 5.38 50.01 -2.95
C TYR A 724 6.39 50.07 -1.80
N ALA A 725 7.53 50.76 -1.98
CA ALA A 725 8.59 50.87 -0.99
C ALA A 725 8.74 52.34 -0.51
N GLY A 726 8.97 52.54 0.79
CA GLY A 726 9.18 53.85 1.39
C GLY A 726 7.90 54.64 1.62
N GLY A 727 7.99 55.94 1.71
CA GLY A 727 6.88 56.83 2.01
C GLY A 727 6.34 56.62 3.44
N PHE A 728 5.06 56.32 3.58
CA PHE A 728 4.45 56.07 4.89
C PHE A 728 4.94 54.78 5.57
N LEU A 729 5.59 53.90 4.81
CA LEU A 729 6.20 52.69 5.35
C LEU A 729 7.59 52.96 5.96
N GLY A 730 8.18 54.14 5.73
CA GLY A 730 9.54 54.45 6.18
C GLY A 730 10.63 53.77 5.32
N GLY A 731 11.87 53.88 5.76
CA GLY A 731 13.04 53.35 5.06
C GLY A 731 13.72 54.42 4.19
N ASP A 732 14.80 54.05 3.51
CA ASP A 732 15.64 54.92 2.67
C ASP A 732 15.26 54.83 1.19
N ASN A 733 14.67 53.70 0.78
CA ASN A 733 14.40 53.38 -0.58
C ASN A 733 12.94 53.67 -0.97
N TYR A 734 12.72 54.56 -1.96
CA TYR A 734 11.38 55.05 -2.33
C TYR A 734 11.09 54.77 -3.80
N PHE A 735 10.34 53.69 -4.06
CA PHE A 735 9.96 53.33 -5.40
C PHE A 735 8.62 52.60 -5.45
N THR A 736 8.02 52.55 -6.63
CA THR A 736 6.92 51.64 -6.95
C THR A 736 7.35 50.73 -8.11
N LYS A 737 7.38 49.41 -7.89
CA LYS A 737 7.87 48.41 -8.84
C LYS A 737 6.73 47.54 -9.31
N TYR A 738 6.50 47.53 -10.61
CA TYR A 738 5.47 46.77 -11.28
C TYR A 738 6.16 45.61 -12.00
N ARG A 739 5.65 44.39 -11.84
CA ARG A 739 6.10 43.19 -12.59
C ARG A 739 4.90 42.45 -13.10
N ALA A 740 4.87 42.15 -14.40
CA ALA A 740 3.88 41.30 -15.03
C ALA A 740 4.56 40.14 -15.74
N ARG A 741 3.97 38.96 -15.65
CA ARG A 741 4.37 37.75 -16.33
C ARG A 741 3.16 37.07 -16.92
N SER A 742 3.26 36.63 -18.18
CA SER A 742 2.26 35.80 -18.84
C SER A 742 2.98 34.68 -19.58
N ALA A 743 2.67 33.43 -19.25
CA ALA A 743 3.22 32.28 -19.96
C ALA A 743 2.11 31.29 -20.30
N TRP A 744 2.09 30.83 -21.52
CA TRP A 744 1.12 29.91 -22.07
C TRP A 744 1.80 28.69 -22.64
N PHE A 745 1.19 27.51 -22.42
CA PHE A 745 1.70 26.20 -22.81
C PHE A 745 0.68 25.49 -23.67
N PHE A 746 1.12 25.04 -24.85
CA PHE A 746 0.29 24.39 -25.85
C PHE A 746 0.83 22.99 -26.14
N PRO A 747 0.04 21.93 -25.90
CA PRO A 747 0.42 20.60 -26.32
C PRO A 747 0.41 20.50 -27.84
N PHE A 748 1.39 19.77 -28.38
CA PHE A 748 1.53 19.53 -29.79
C PHE A 748 1.67 18.03 -30.05
N PHE A 749 1.91 17.57 -31.27
CA PHE A 749 2.02 16.15 -31.60
C PHE A 749 3.20 15.47 -30.86
N TRP A 750 3.16 14.14 -30.75
CA TRP A 750 4.22 13.28 -30.22
C TRP A 750 4.79 13.69 -28.85
N ASP A 751 3.93 14.06 -27.94
CA ASP A 751 4.32 14.53 -26.59
C ASP A 751 5.18 15.80 -26.56
N THR A 752 5.22 16.58 -27.66
CA THR A 752 5.89 17.87 -27.70
C THR A 752 5.03 18.97 -27.10
N ALA A 753 5.63 20.07 -26.73
CA ALA A 753 4.96 21.25 -26.22
C ALA A 753 5.61 22.53 -26.71
N PHE A 754 4.78 23.47 -27.10
CA PHE A 754 5.20 24.84 -27.42
C PHE A 754 4.83 25.76 -26.24
N SER A 755 5.70 26.73 -25.94
CA SER A 755 5.39 27.72 -24.92
C SER A 755 5.79 29.11 -25.36
N VAL A 756 4.96 30.07 -24.96
CA VAL A 756 5.20 31.51 -25.20
C VAL A 756 5.16 32.18 -23.84
N GLN A 757 6.15 32.99 -23.54
CA GLN A 757 6.20 33.74 -22.29
C GLN A 757 6.58 35.21 -22.59
N GLY A 758 5.91 36.11 -21.89
CA GLY A 758 6.28 37.53 -21.78
C GLY A 758 6.48 37.94 -20.33
N LYS A 759 7.50 38.74 -20.09
CA LYS A 759 7.72 39.40 -18.78
C LYS A 759 7.93 40.88 -19.03
N TRP A 760 7.31 41.68 -18.23
CA TRP A 760 7.43 43.16 -18.25
C TRP A 760 7.68 43.65 -16.85
N GLY A 761 8.49 44.70 -16.72
CA GLY A 761 8.80 45.32 -15.47
C GLY A 761 8.92 46.85 -15.66
N TYR A 762 8.43 47.57 -14.67
CA TYR A 762 8.55 49.03 -14.57
C TYR A 762 8.83 49.44 -13.13
N ILE A 763 9.79 50.32 -12.89
CA ILE A 763 10.07 50.92 -11.60
C ILE A 763 9.91 52.43 -11.74
N ASP A 764 9.08 53.00 -10.87
CA ASP A 764 8.95 54.44 -10.69
C ASP A 764 9.62 54.85 -9.40
N GLN A 765 10.74 55.54 -9.49
CA GLN A 765 11.39 56.19 -8.34
C GLN A 765 10.57 57.38 -7.89
N ARG A 766 10.24 57.40 -6.60
CA ARG A 766 9.47 58.45 -6.00
C ARG A 766 10.36 59.49 -5.27
N PRO A 767 9.91 60.78 -5.21
CA PRO A 767 10.65 61.80 -4.49
C PRO A 767 10.82 61.47 -2.99
N GLY A 768 11.94 61.88 -2.41
CA GLY A 768 12.23 61.78 -0.98
C GLY A 768 13.03 60.56 -0.56
N GLY A 769 13.42 59.68 -1.50
CA GLY A 769 14.29 58.55 -1.20
C GLY A 769 15.11 58.08 -2.40
N LYS A 770 15.84 56.97 -2.21
CA LYS A 770 16.72 56.41 -3.21
C LYS A 770 16.04 55.29 -4.01
N LEU A 771 16.53 55.00 -5.22
CA LEU A 771 16.29 53.77 -5.95
C LEU A 771 17.65 53.04 -6.06
N PRO A 772 17.87 52.01 -5.25
CA PRO A 772 19.16 51.31 -5.27
C PRO A 772 19.39 50.57 -6.60
N VAL A 773 20.63 50.53 -7.04
CA VAL A 773 21.06 49.84 -8.25
C VAL A 773 20.70 48.36 -8.27
N TYR A 774 20.70 47.72 -7.11
CA TYR A 774 20.32 46.29 -6.96
C TYR A 774 18.81 46.05 -7.06
N GLU A 775 17.95 47.08 -7.03
CA GLU A 775 16.52 46.98 -7.31
C GLU A 775 16.19 47.15 -8.80
N LYS A 776 17.08 47.76 -9.58
CA LYS A 776 16.90 47.92 -11.00
C LYS A 776 16.93 46.59 -11.77
N PHE A 777 16.33 46.56 -12.95
CA PHE A 777 16.28 45.41 -13.79
C PHE A 777 17.59 45.19 -14.56
N ARG A 778 18.00 43.91 -14.60
CA ARG A 778 19.10 43.40 -15.46
C ARG A 778 18.64 42.13 -16.12
N LEU A 779 19.00 41.83 -17.36
CA LEU A 779 18.66 40.62 -18.09
C LEU A 779 19.94 39.92 -18.60
N GLY A 780 19.77 38.73 -19.08
CA GLY A 780 20.79 37.75 -19.45
C GLY A 780 20.65 36.49 -18.64
N GLY A 781 21.17 35.42 -19.10
CA GLY A 781 21.15 34.14 -18.44
C GLY A 781 19.91 33.31 -18.66
N MET A 782 19.93 32.12 -18.13
CA MET A 782 19.03 30.98 -18.36
C MET A 782 17.55 31.31 -18.20
N ASN A 783 17.21 32.30 -17.36
CA ASN A 783 15.83 32.62 -16.97
C ASN A 783 15.26 33.86 -17.70
N THR A 784 16.06 34.53 -18.53
CA THR A 784 15.65 35.74 -19.25
C THR A 784 15.98 35.64 -20.73
N VAL A 785 17.18 36.06 -21.16
CA VAL A 785 17.64 35.97 -22.55
C VAL A 785 18.90 35.12 -22.58
N ARG A 786 18.79 33.88 -23.04
CA ARG A 786 19.91 32.95 -23.17
C ARG A 786 20.85 33.31 -24.31
N GLY A 787 22.13 32.97 -24.14
CA GLY A 787 23.20 33.44 -25.06
C GLY A 787 23.93 34.66 -24.55
N PHE A 788 23.44 35.24 -23.44
CA PHE A 788 24.09 36.34 -22.69
C PHE A 788 24.37 35.87 -21.26
N GLU A 789 25.43 36.33 -20.64
CA GLU A 789 25.69 36.10 -19.26
C GLU A 789 24.68 36.85 -18.38
N TYR A 790 24.55 36.44 -17.09
CA TYR A 790 23.64 37.08 -16.16
C TYR A 790 24.01 38.56 -15.95
N GLY A 791 23.10 39.45 -16.25
CA GLY A 791 23.28 40.90 -16.11
C GLY A 791 23.85 41.62 -17.36
N ASP A 792 24.25 40.93 -18.40
CA ASP A 792 24.85 41.51 -19.62
C ASP A 792 23.93 42.51 -20.32
N ILE A 793 22.63 42.23 -20.33
CA ILE A 793 21.66 43.16 -20.93
C ILE A 793 21.20 44.15 -19.84
N SER A 794 21.90 45.26 -19.83
CA SER A 794 21.74 46.35 -18.85
C SER A 794 22.17 47.67 -19.47
N PRO A 795 21.57 48.77 -19.06
CA PRO A 795 22.21 50.10 -19.22
C PRO A 795 23.58 50.10 -18.52
N ILE A 796 24.53 50.77 -19.17
CA ILE A 796 25.93 50.86 -18.75
C ILE A 796 26.24 52.33 -18.42
N ASP A 797 26.97 52.55 -17.34
CA ASP A 797 27.52 53.84 -16.99
C ASP A 797 28.61 54.20 -18.02
N PRO A 798 28.48 55.32 -18.77
CA PRO A 798 29.45 55.65 -19.82
C PRO A 798 30.87 55.95 -19.31
N ALA A 799 31.03 56.34 -18.04
CA ALA A 799 32.30 56.72 -17.42
C ALA A 799 33.10 55.54 -16.92
N THR A 800 32.43 54.54 -16.33
CA THR A 800 33.04 53.42 -15.64
C THR A 800 32.90 52.10 -16.42
N GLY A 801 31.89 51.99 -17.28
CA GLY A 801 31.55 50.74 -17.97
C GLY A 801 30.70 49.79 -17.12
N ASP A 802 30.32 50.18 -15.89
CA ASP A 802 29.53 49.36 -14.99
C ASP A 802 28.08 49.17 -15.44
N ARG A 803 27.54 47.98 -15.18
CA ARG A 803 26.14 47.67 -15.43
C ARG A 803 25.25 48.18 -14.31
N ILE A 804 24.60 49.32 -14.54
CA ILE A 804 23.79 50.04 -13.53
C ILE A 804 22.33 49.59 -13.46
N GLY A 805 21.88 48.71 -14.36
CA GLY A 805 20.47 48.30 -14.43
C GLY A 805 19.56 49.39 -14.99
N GLY A 806 18.30 49.08 -15.20
CA GLY A 806 17.31 50.04 -15.69
C GLY A 806 15.95 49.92 -15.00
N GLU A 807 15.14 50.93 -15.21
CA GLU A 807 13.81 51.03 -14.58
C GLU A 807 12.75 50.31 -15.39
N LYS A 808 13.02 49.94 -16.64
CA LYS A 808 12.06 49.25 -17.54
C LYS A 808 12.66 48.01 -18.10
N MET A 809 11.88 46.94 -18.18
CA MET A 809 12.30 45.71 -18.86
C MET A 809 11.17 45.08 -19.68
N MET A 810 11.53 44.40 -20.74
CA MET A 810 10.68 43.47 -21.47
C MET A 810 11.46 42.22 -21.87
N VAL A 811 10.83 41.07 -21.75
CA VAL A 811 11.41 39.77 -22.17
C VAL A 811 10.33 38.92 -22.82
N TYR A 812 10.69 38.28 -23.91
CA TYR A 812 9.85 37.36 -24.65
C TYR A 812 10.64 36.06 -24.85
N ASN A 813 10.03 34.92 -24.50
CA ASN A 813 10.63 33.61 -24.65
C ASN A 813 9.69 32.71 -25.47
N LEU A 814 10.21 32.09 -26.51
CA LEU A 814 9.53 31.03 -27.23
C LEU A 814 10.31 29.75 -27.02
N GLU A 815 9.64 28.67 -26.65
CA GLU A 815 10.29 27.39 -26.50
C GLU A 815 9.49 26.28 -27.19
N PHE A 816 10.18 25.40 -27.91
CA PHE A 816 9.65 24.14 -28.37
C PHE A 816 10.37 23.00 -27.64
N ARG A 817 9.60 22.18 -26.96
CA ARG A 817 10.11 21.08 -26.13
C ARG A 817 9.63 19.75 -26.69
N PHE A 818 10.55 18.79 -26.79
CA PHE A 818 10.29 17.46 -27.32
C PHE A 818 10.98 16.39 -26.47
N PRO A 819 10.37 15.20 -26.28
CA PRO A 819 11.00 14.13 -25.55
C PRO A 819 12.18 13.55 -26.34
N LEU A 820 13.38 13.54 -25.73
CA LEU A 820 14.56 12.83 -26.26
C LEU A 820 14.52 11.36 -25.83
N LEU A 821 14.11 11.10 -24.56
CA LEU A 821 13.95 9.76 -24.06
C LEU A 821 12.55 9.66 -23.42
N LYS A 822 11.63 8.98 -24.11
CA LYS A 822 10.26 8.76 -23.62
C LYS A 822 10.29 8.03 -22.27
N GLY A 823 9.51 8.50 -21.31
CA GLY A 823 9.37 7.88 -19.98
C GLY A 823 10.48 8.17 -18.97
N GLN A 824 11.61 8.77 -19.38
CA GLN A 824 12.75 9.02 -18.48
C GLN A 824 12.93 10.50 -18.11
N GLY A 825 12.03 11.36 -18.56
CA GLY A 825 12.05 12.80 -18.22
C GLY A 825 13.16 13.60 -18.91
N VAL A 826 13.79 13.05 -19.97
CA VAL A 826 14.81 13.76 -20.76
C VAL A 826 14.13 14.45 -21.94
N MET A 827 14.25 15.78 -21.97
CA MET A 827 13.62 16.65 -22.96
C MET A 827 14.65 17.43 -23.72
N GLY A 828 14.51 17.50 -25.05
CA GLY A 828 15.17 18.50 -25.86
C GLY A 828 14.39 19.81 -25.83
N VAL A 829 15.09 20.91 -25.93
CA VAL A 829 14.52 22.25 -25.98
C VAL A 829 15.17 23.03 -27.13
N LEU A 830 14.36 23.62 -27.96
CA LEU A 830 14.76 24.70 -28.87
C LEU A 830 14.14 25.99 -28.37
N PHE A 831 14.88 27.07 -28.39
CA PHE A 831 14.37 28.32 -27.88
C PHE A 831 14.80 29.52 -28.74
N PHE A 832 13.98 30.56 -28.65
CA PHE A 832 14.26 31.90 -29.11
C PHE A 832 13.83 32.89 -28.01
N ASP A 833 14.78 33.71 -27.57
CA ASP A 833 14.56 34.70 -26.51
C ASP A 833 14.85 36.10 -27.06
N ALA A 834 14.06 37.06 -26.62
CA ALA A 834 14.29 38.47 -26.95
C ALA A 834 13.99 39.30 -25.69
N GLY A 835 14.80 40.29 -25.42
CA GLY A 835 14.57 41.18 -24.29
C GLY A 835 15.47 42.41 -24.28
N ASN A 836 15.05 43.42 -23.53
CA ASN A 836 15.88 44.60 -23.31
C ASN A 836 15.54 45.27 -21.96
N VAL A 837 16.48 46.02 -21.48
CA VAL A 837 16.38 46.88 -20.30
C VAL A 837 16.57 48.32 -20.74
N PHE A 838 15.73 49.19 -20.21
CA PHE A 838 15.75 50.63 -20.55
C PHE A 838 15.85 51.49 -19.31
N THR A 839 16.46 52.65 -19.47
CA THR A 839 16.43 53.71 -18.44
C THR A 839 15.05 54.33 -18.33
N LYS A 840 14.82 55.13 -17.30
CA LYS A 840 13.54 55.78 -17.03
C LYS A 840 13.04 56.64 -18.20
N ASP A 841 13.94 57.36 -18.86
CA ASP A 841 13.59 58.30 -19.92
C ASP A 841 13.41 57.63 -21.28
N ALA A 842 13.94 56.42 -21.46
CA ALA A 842 13.81 55.69 -22.71
C ALA A 842 12.40 55.04 -22.83
N ASN A 843 11.82 55.03 -24.03
CA ASN A 843 10.55 54.34 -24.27
C ASN A 843 10.78 52.85 -24.49
N TYR A 844 9.76 52.03 -24.21
CA TYR A 844 9.76 50.64 -24.66
C TYR A 844 9.79 50.59 -26.16
N THR A 845 10.79 49.94 -26.71
CA THR A 845 10.96 49.79 -28.15
C THR A 845 11.48 48.41 -28.51
N PHE A 846 11.07 47.92 -29.66
CA PHE A 846 11.64 46.70 -30.23
C PHE A 846 12.93 46.98 -31.03
N SER A 847 13.23 48.22 -31.32
CA SER A 847 14.50 48.57 -31.96
C SER A 847 15.65 48.36 -30.97
N GLY A 848 16.65 47.60 -31.39
CA GLY A 848 17.81 47.25 -30.58
C GLY A 848 17.50 46.21 -29.47
N ILE A 849 16.40 45.49 -29.61
CA ILE A 849 16.13 44.38 -28.68
C ILE A 849 17.21 43.30 -28.81
N ARG A 850 17.72 42.81 -27.69
CA ARG A 850 18.74 41.78 -27.64
C ARG A 850 18.10 40.43 -27.86
N MET A 851 18.66 39.60 -28.73
CA MET A 851 18.09 38.33 -29.15
C MET A 851 19.10 37.19 -28.96
N GLY A 852 18.57 36.06 -28.42
CA GLY A 852 19.31 34.84 -28.33
C GLY A 852 18.49 33.64 -28.84
N SER A 853 19.13 32.71 -29.49
CA SER A 853 18.50 31.45 -29.92
C SER A 853 19.42 30.31 -29.61
N GLY A 854 18.85 29.11 -29.40
CA GLY A 854 19.67 27.98 -29.09
C GLY A 854 18.91 26.70 -28.84
N ALA A 855 19.64 25.74 -28.32
CA ALA A 855 19.15 24.41 -28.02
C ALA A 855 19.67 23.96 -26.65
N GLY A 856 18.97 22.99 -26.07
CA GLY A 856 19.40 22.43 -24.78
C GLY A 856 18.76 21.09 -24.45
N ILE A 857 19.24 20.54 -23.37
CA ILE A 857 18.72 19.32 -22.78
C ILE A 857 18.27 19.62 -21.35
N ARG A 858 17.06 19.18 -21.03
CA ARG A 858 16.51 19.21 -19.69
C ARG A 858 16.23 17.79 -19.23
N TRP A 859 16.75 17.41 -18.09
CA TRP A 859 16.47 16.11 -17.49
C TRP A 859 15.81 16.30 -16.13
N TYR A 860 14.56 15.86 -16.04
CA TYR A 860 13.80 15.83 -14.80
C TYR A 860 14.12 14.55 -14.03
N SER A 861 15.30 14.52 -13.44
CA SER A 861 15.86 13.36 -12.75
C SER A 861 15.29 13.19 -11.33
N PRO A 862 15.38 11.98 -10.70
CA PRO A 862 15.00 11.77 -9.30
C PRO A 862 15.79 12.62 -8.29
N ILE A 863 17.01 13.03 -8.65
CA ILE A 863 17.87 13.89 -7.81
C ILE A 863 17.64 15.39 -8.03
N GLY A 864 16.69 15.75 -8.91
CA GLY A 864 16.35 17.12 -9.26
C GLY A 864 16.50 17.42 -10.75
N PRO A 865 16.01 18.59 -11.18
CA PRO A 865 16.10 18.98 -12.59
C PRO A 865 17.53 19.38 -12.95
N LEU A 866 17.96 18.91 -14.12
CA LEU A 866 19.20 19.33 -14.76
C LEU A 866 18.88 20.08 -16.04
N ARG A 867 19.59 21.17 -16.31
CA ARG A 867 19.51 21.93 -17.54
C ARG A 867 20.92 22.17 -18.07
N LEU A 868 21.12 21.87 -19.34
CA LEU A 868 22.30 22.27 -20.12
C LEU A 868 21.76 22.90 -21.38
N GLU A 869 21.97 24.19 -21.54
CA GLU A 869 21.46 24.98 -22.66
C GLU A 869 22.58 25.79 -23.30
N TRP A 870 22.66 25.73 -24.60
CA TRP A 870 23.56 26.56 -25.39
C TRP A 870 22.75 27.62 -26.10
N GLY A 871 23.12 28.88 -25.89
CA GLY A 871 22.52 30.04 -26.52
C GLY A 871 23.52 30.80 -27.37
N LYS A 872 23.11 31.12 -28.58
CA LYS A 872 23.83 32.02 -29.47
C LYS A 872 23.28 33.42 -29.34
N ASN A 873 24.16 34.40 -29.11
CA ASN A 873 23.83 35.81 -29.19
C ASN A 873 23.68 36.16 -30.67
N LEU A 874 22.52 36.62 -31.10
CA LEU A 874 22.21 36.91 -32.49
C LEU A 874 22.66 38.29 -32.94
N ASP A 875 23.01 39.16 -31.98
CA ASP A 875 23.46 40.52 -32.22
C ASP A 875 24.58 40.89 -31.21
N PRO A 876 25.75 40.21 -31.32
CA PRO A 876 26.86 40.45 -30.40
C PRO A 876 27.46 41.85 -30.63
N LYS A 877 27.61 42.63 -29.57
CA LYS A 877 28.35 43.90 -29.59
C LYS A 877 29.85 43.65 -29.40
N PRO A 878 30.73 44.63 -29.78
CA PRO A 878 32.15 44.51 -29.50
C PRO A 878 32.45 44.20 -28.04
N GLY A 879 33.22 43.15 -27.79
CA GLY A 879 33.58 42.67 -26.45
C GLY A 879 32.59 41.65 -25.84
N GLU A 880 31.43 41.41 -26.49
CA GLU A 880 30.49 40.40 -26.00
C GLU A 880 30.76 39.01 -26.59
N PRO A 881 30.57 37.93 -25.84
CA PRO A 881 30.66 36.58 -26.36
C PRO A 881 29.55 36.31 -27.40
N SER A 882 29.89 35.60 -28.49
CA SER A 882 28.93 35.24 -29.52
C SER A 882 27.98 34.10 -29.12
N SER A 883 28.28 33.37 -28.07
CA SER A 883 27.45 32.31 -27.50
C SER A 883 27.84 32.01 -26.08
N ASN A 884 26.89 31.46 -25.31
CA ASN A 884 27.12 31.08 -23.95
C ASN A 884 26.52 29.68 -23.65
N TRP A 885 27.22 28.89 -22.84
CA TRP A 885 26.72 27.64 -22.26
C TRP A 885 26.27 27.89 -20.85
N GLU A 886 25.05 27.50 -20.56
CA GLU A 886 24.49 27.61 -19.25
C GLU A 886 24.10 26.24 -18.70
N PHE A 887 24.48 26.01 -17.47
CA PHE A 887 24.25 24.74 -16.80
C PHE A 887 23.72 24.96 -15.39
N THR A 888 22.73 24.16 -14.97
CA THR A 888 22.25 24.14 -13.60
C THR A 888 21.76 22.76 -13.19
N ILE A 889 22.06 22.37 -11.94
CA ILE A 889 21.64 21.15 -11.29
C ILE A 889 20.92 21.49 -9.99
N GLY A 890 19.77 20.84 -9.75
CA GLY A 890 19.12 20.84 -8.43
C GLY A 890 18.41 22.11 -8.00
N THR A 891 18.49 23.19 -8.77
CA THR A 891 17.71 24.42 -8.49
C THR A 891 16.35 24.33 -9.22
N PRO A 892 15.21 24.54 -8.55
CA PRO A 892 13.93 24.64 -9.23
C PRO A 892 13.90 25.89 -10.12
N PHE A 893 13.39 25.72 -11.32
CA PHE A 893 13.27 26.78 -12.35
C PHE A 893 12.13 27.76 -12.06
#